data_3b38df469f94d0513cc76758ad940157
#
_entry.id   3b38df469f94d0513cc76758ad940157
#
_cell.length_a   1.000
_cell.length_b   1.000
_cell.length_c   1.000
_cell.angle_alpha   90.00
_cell.angle_beta   90.00
_cell.angle_gamma   90.00
#
_symmetry.space_group_name_H-M   'P 1'
#
loop_
_entity.id
_entity.type
_entity.pdbx_description
1 polymer ?
#
loop_
_entity_poly.entity_id
_entity_poly.type
_entity_poly.pdbx_seq_one_letter_code
_entity_poly.pdbx_strand_id
1 'polypeptide(L)'
;MVFSNGLLFGASAEASGGGGGFDTALIPNSIRLNGSDERFSRNTSSPSTTKLIMGCWFQLNKIPLSANQGLMFQGNASGGGSDQVGLFFSYDSSQIEMDLYFYCNGKRASPRMAFRDTGWYHILASFDLGQSGTAKGKLFINGIEITDYQSDARSTFGTSFNSTATQQVGGMATAFFPGSIAQPVMLDGQSVQDGDVAITDFVDAFTFGTNGSQFVPKANADIGALATTAGGNSFCLDFETTGGTSEANLGLDISDNSNNLTPDGMAASNQSTNTPSKVYAMMDPLKNDGGSNSTINFSNNNLTVTGSSGSDGGTFSTLPLATSGTTEFQSTWNNGDGIVGIACYDNLVAVSNPTNNVVHGVATNYNASYGYQEDGDNIITTSSGMSRSSQGDAMTNGSVLTVRYNADDNELTFLVDNVVQGSAVSTVAGLTYYAFACRRNNYDITMHFEEGDFPHTIGSGNKTLSSADLAAPDKQGIDFFNTVAYTGNGGTKAVTGTGFQPDLVAIKSKSAASPNDWGVYDAVRGTTKQLSFNLPANTGDADEQTESTGLTAFGTDGFTLGALAELNTNTATFAAYQWLGQNGTTSIGSGTGKLASTVSVAEAGNFSIVSWSGSGSNTTVGHGLSVAPELVFYKNRDTTDNWVIYCDHLSSDDHFLLMDDVAESNSSGSTMFNSTAPTASVLSVGSNNATNKSGDNMIAYCFASIAGVCKIGVYEGNSNADGPYVSLGFTPAAIIWKNIDSTTQWPILDNTNNAPASGNPFVNWLLLDSNGTIGGSGSFDVDFLADGFKPRLSTSSYNNNTVIYLAMADIGGNGTLPPIYGK
;
A
#
# COMPACT_ATOMS: atom_id res chain seq x y z
N MET A 1 21.86 1.40 -18.87
CA MET A 1 22.12 2.37 -17.81
C MET A 1 21.22 1.95 -16.66
N VAL A 2 21.79 1.30 -15.66
CA VAL A 2 21.03 0.75 -14.52
C VAL A 2 20.65 1.94 -13.65
N PHE A 3 19.40 2.32 -13.61
CA PHE A 3 18.90 3.24 -12.59
C PHE A 3 18.56 2.40 -11.35
N SER A 4 19.54 2.27 -10.45
CA SER A 4 19.26 1.93 -9.07
C SER A 4 18.67 3.20 -8.45
N ASN A 5 17.44 3.21 -8.11
CA ASN A 5 16.73 4.06 -7.14
C ASN A 5 15.36 4.43 -7.69
N GLY A 6 14.36 3.75 -7.21
CA GLY A 6 12.98 4.12 -7.40
C GLY A 6 12.74 5.51 -6.83
N LEU A 7 12.14 6.32 -7.56
CA LEU A 7 11.79 7.72 -7.55
C LEU A 7 12.81 8.62 -8.24
N LEU A 8 12.77 8.59 -9.55
CA LEU A 8 13.36 9.67 -10.33
C LEU A 8 12.21 10.52 -10.88
N PHE A 9 12.14 11.75 -10.43
CA PHE A 9 11.28 12.79 -10.97
C PHE A 9 12.03 13.53 -12.06
N GLY A 10 11.39 13.69 -13.21
CA GLY A 10 11.69 14.62 -14.27
C GLY A 10 13.16 14.78 -14.66
N ALA A 11 13.52 14.32 -15.84
CA ALA A 11 14.83 14.52 -16.43
C ALA A 11 15.06 16.02 -16.74
N SER A 12 15.47 16.75 -15.77
CA SER A 12 16.33 17.95 -15.94
C SER A 12 16.89 18.34 -14.58
N ALA A 13 17.91 17.63 -14.11
CA ALA A 13 18.62 18.10 -12.95
C ALA A 13 20.07 17.69 -13.04
N GLU A 14 20.91 18.66 -12.94
CA GLU A 14 22.30 18.44 -12.68
C GLU A 14 22.46 17.83 -11.29
N ALA A 15 23.05 16.63 -11.24
CA ALA A 15 23.39 15.96 -10.02
C ALA A 15 24.47 16.77 -9.29
N SER A 16 24.15 17.32 -8.16
CA SER A 16 25.13 17.68 -7.14
C SER A 16 24.76 17.06 -5.81
N GLY A 17 25.35 15.91 -5.55
CA GLY A 17 25.77 15.41 -4.25
C GLY A 17 24.71 15.26 -3.15
N GLY A 18 24.24 14.02 -2.94
CA GLY A 18 23.79 13.56 -1.64
C GLY A 18 22.27 13.60 -1.39
N GLY A 19 21.65 12.42 -1.38
CA GLY A 19 20.26 12.24 -0.98
C GLY A 19 19.29 12.45 -2.16
N GLY A 20 18.63 11.40 -2.64
CA GLY A 20 17.61 11.49 -3.70
C GLY A 20 16.38 12.24 -3.19
N GLY A 21 16.41 13.58 -3.26
CA GLY A 21 15.26 14.42 -2.96
C GLY A 21 14.22 14.33 -4.07
N PHE A 22 12.96 14.27 -3.70
CA PHE A 22 11.83 14.49 -4.60
C PHE A 22 11.94 15.88 -5.24
N ASP A 23 11.61 16.02 -6.52
CA ASP A 23 11.48 17.33 -7.13
C ASP A 23 10.16 17.99 -6.67
N THR A 24 10.26 18.72 -5.57
CA THR A 24 9.13 19.46 -4.99
C THR A 24 8.65 20.61 -5.88
N ALA A 25 9.38 20.92 -6.94
CA ALA A 25 9.05 22.00 -7.86
C ALA A 25 7.95 21.63 -8.87
N LEU A 26 7.63 20.34 -9.05
CA LEU A 26 6.62 19.91 -10.02
C LEU A 26 5.22 20.42 -9.63
N ILE A 27 4.81 20.20 -8.41
CA ILE A 27 3.58 20.73 -7.81
C ILE A 27 3.92 21.27 -6.43
N PRO A 28 4.23 22.58 -6.30
CA PRO A 28 4.67 23.15 -5.03
C PRO A 28 3.55 23.30 -4.00
N ASN A 29 2.30 23.47 -4.45
CA ASN A 29 1.19 23.76 -3.56
C ASN A 29 -0.05 22.93 -3.85
N SER A 30 -0.84 22.73 -2.80
CA SER A 30 -2.21 22.19 -2.84
C SER A 30 -3.13 23.10 -2.02
N ILE A 31 -4.42 22.79 -2.03
CA ILE A 31 -5.42 23.44 -1.18
C ILE A 31 -6.08 22.41 -0.27
N ARG A 32 -6.22 22.74 1.00
CA ARG A 32 -7.00 21.96 1.99
C ARG A 32 -8.43 22.46 2.03
N LEU A 33 -9.40 21.57 1.95
CA LEU A 33 -10.82 21.88 1.96
C LEU A 33 -11.51 21.17 3.13
N ASN A 34 -12.41 21.90 3.81
CA ASN A 34 -13.10 21.43 5.01
C ASN A 34 -14.35 20.58 4.76
N GLY A 35 -14.81 20.51 3.50
CA GLY A 35 -16.01 19.76 3.12
C GLY A 35 -17.33 20.39 3.53
N SER A 36 -17.37 21.65 3.94
CA SER A 36 -18.60 22.32 4.42
C SER A 36 -19.01 23.55 3.61
N ASP A 37 -18.08 24.40 3.19
CA ASP A 37 -18.37 25.68 2.52
C ASP A 37 -17.27 26.16 1.58
N GLU A 38 -16.15 25.46 1.48
CA GLU A 38 -14.96 25.87 0.72
C GLU A 38 -14.96 25.33 -0.70
N ARG A 39 -14.77 26.21 -1.67
CA ARG A 39 -14.65 25.90 -3.10
C ARG A 39 -14.08 27.07 -3.90
N PHE A 40 -13.76 26.81 -5.15
CA PHE A 40 -13.46 27.83 -6.17
C PHE A 40 -14.56 27.85 -7.24
N SER A 41 -14.91 29.02 -7.76
CA SER A 41 -15.91 29.11 -8.80
C SER A 41 -15.67 30.28 -9.77
N ARG A 42 -16.13 30.11 -11.02
CA ARG A 42 -16.21 31.17 -12.04
C ARG A 42 -17.36 30.91 -13.00
N ASN A 43 -17.90 31.98 -13.57
CA ASN A 43 -18.86 31.87 -14.67
C ASN A 43 -18.11 31.82 -16.02
N THR A 44 -18.54 30.93 -16.90
CA THR A 44 -17.98 30.77 -18.25
C THR A 44 -18.71 31.68 -19.26
N SER A 45 -18.03 32.00 -20.35
CA SER A 45 -18.60 32.66 -21.52
C SER A 45 -18.47 31.72 -22.71
N SER A 46 -19.61 31.27 -23.26
CA SER A 46 -19.66 30.43 -24.48
C SER A 46 -18.72 29.20 -24.43
N PRO A 47 -18.80 28.34 -23.41
CA PRO A 47 -17.97 27.14 -23.32
C PRO A 47 -18.31 26.17 -24.47
N SER A 48 -17.39 25.24 -24.78
CA SER A 48 -17.71 24.11 -25.66
C SER A 48 -18.95 23.38 -25.15
N THR A 49 -19.79 22.96 -26.08
CA THR A 49 -21.03 22.24 -25.75
C THR A 49 -20.89 20.74 -25.93
N THR A 50 -19.74 20.25 -26.39
CA THR A 50 -19.57 18.81 -26.72
C THR A 50 -18.33 18.16 -26.16
N LYS A 51 -17.25 18.89 -25.92
CA LYS A 51 -15.99 18.38 -25.45
C LYS A 51 -15.52 19.10 -24.19
N LEU A 52 -15.06 18.35 -23.20
CA LEU A 52 -14.49 18.88 -21.98
C LEU A 52 -13.58 17.84 -21.32
N ILE A 53 -12.43 18.29 -20.84
CA ILE A 53 -11.58 17.52 -19.93
C ILE A 53 -11.58 18.20 -18.56
N MET A 54 -11.62 17.44 -17.50
CA MET A 54 -11.39 17.90 -16.13
C MET A 54 -10.54 16.87 -15.39
N GLY A 55 -9.57 17.34 -14.62
CA GLY A 55 -8.66 16.49 -13.87
C GLY A 55 -7.98 17.24 -12.72
N CYS A 56 -7.53 16.49 -11.74
CA CYS A 56 -6.74 17.00 -10.62
C CYS A 56 -6.04 15.86 -9.88
N TRP A 57 -5.11 16.22 -9.04
CA TRP A 57 -4.69 15.36 -7.93
C TRP A 57 -5.59 15.64 -6.73
N PHE A 58 -6.00 14.59 -6.02
CA PHE A 58 -6.77 14.74 -4.79
C PHE A 58 -6.32 13.74 -3.73
N GLN A 59 -6.52 14.10 -2.48
CA GLN A 59 -6.26 13.27 -1.30
C GLN A 59 -7.49 13.34 -0.39
N LEU A 60 -7.91 12.18 0.11
CA LEU A 60 -9.08 12.07 0.99
C LEU A 60 -8.67 12.21 2.45
N ASN A 61 -9.38 13.05 3.20
CA ASN A 61 -9.14 13.23 4.64
C ASN A 61 -10.07 12.39 5.50
N LYS A 62 -11.22 12.00 4.95
CA LYS A 62 -12.26 11.30 5.68
C LYS A 62 -12.73 10.08 4.90
N ILE A 63 -12.65 8.92 5.52
CA ILE A 63 -13.09 7.65 4.97
C ILE A 63 -13.86 6.91 6.09
N PRO A 64 -15.16 6.59 5.91
CA PRO A 64 -16.06 7.00 4.82
C PRO A 64 -16.54 8.45 4.92
N LEU A 65 -16.97 9.02 3.80
CA LEU A 65 -17.66 10.29 3.75
C LEU A 65 -19.08 10.14 4.34
N SER A 66 -19.62 11.23 4.88
CA SER A 66 -20.97 11.22 5.46
C SER A 66 -22.08 11.79 4.55
N ALA A 67 -21.70 12.28 3.37
CA ALA A 67 -22.59 12.90 2.38
C ALA A 67 -21.94 12.91 0.99
N ASN A 68 -22.72 13.24 -0.04
CA ASN A 68 -22.20 13.45 -1.40
C ASN A 68 -21.23 14.64 -1.44
N GLN A 69 -20.14 14.55 -2.18
CA GLN A 69 -19.03 15.49 -2.24
C GLN A 69 -18.64 15.83 -3.68
N GLY A 70 -18.64 17.09 -4.05
CA GLY A 70 -18.26 17.55 -5.39
C GLY A 70 -16.75 17.78 -5.48
N LEU A 71 -16.08 17.14 -6.44
CA LEU A 71 -14.65 17.36 -6.69
C LEU A 71 -14.42 18.43 -7.75
N MET A 72 -14.95 18.23 -8.96
CA MET A 72 -14.88 19.16 -10.08
C MET A 72 -16.21 19.18 -10.84
N PHE A 73 -16.61 20.34 -11.32
CA PHE A 73 -17.95 20.51 -11.89
C PHE A 73 -18.02 21.63 -12.94
N GLN A 74 -18.82 21.43 -13.98
CA GLN A 74 -19.27 22.47 -14.89
C GLN A 74 -20.78 22.35 -15.13
N GLY A 75 -21.52 23.41 -14.87
CA GLY A 75 -22.98 23.42 -15.05
C GLY A 75 -23.69 24.56 -14.32
N ASN A 76 -24.99 24.41 -14.03
CA ASN A 76 -25.74 25.41 -13.29
C ASN A 76 -25.33 25.40 -11.80
N ALA A 77 -24.93 26.55 -11.27
CA ALA A 77 -24.47 26.74 -9.89
C ALA A 77 -25.47 26.27 -8.80
N SER A 78 -26.76 26.23 -9.10
CA SER A 78 -27.81 25.78 -8.16
C SER A 78 -27.98 24.26 -8.06
N GLY A 79 -27.19 23.46 -8.80
CA GLY A 79 -27.19 22.00 -8.66
C GLY A 79 -28.36 21.24 -9.27
N GLY A 80 -29.28 21.90 -9.95
CA GLY A 80 -30.46 21.28 -10.56
C GLY A 80 -30.50 21.50 -12.07
N GLY A 81 -30.34 20.45 -12.88
CA GLY A 81 -30.47 20.59 -14.34
C GLY A 81 -29.92 19.39 -15.11
N SER A 82 -30.43 19.23 -16.34
CA SER A 82 -30.03 18.14 -17.24
C SER A 82 -28.68 18.34 -17.94
N ASP A 83 -28.04 19.53 -17.78
CA ASP A 83 -26.91 19.96 -18.63
C ASP A 83 -25.60 20.11 -17.83
N GLN A 84 -25.42 19.26 -16.83
CA GLN A 84 -24.29 19.31 -15.93
C GLN A 84 -23.28 18.21 -16.23
N VAL A 85 -22.01 18.47 -15.94
CA VAL A 85 -20.91 17.51 -16.08
C VAL A 85 -19.95 17.65 -14.89
N GLY A 86 -19.46 16.52 -14.36
CA GLY A 86 -18.58 16.62 -13.21
C GLY A 86 -18.14 15.27 -12.65
N LEU A 87 -17.28 15.40 -11.66
CA LEU A 87 -16.75 14.35 -10.80
C LEU A 87 -17.24 14.58 -9.37
N PHE A 88 -17.87 13.61 -8.78
CA PHE A 88 -18.26 13.69 -7.38
C PHE A 88 -18.27 12.31 -6.72
N PHE A 89 -18.10 12.31 -5.40
CA PHE A 89 -18.22 11.12 -4.57
C PHE A 89 -19.62 11.01 -4.00
N SER A 90 -20.18 9.80 -4.00
CA SER A 90 -21.45 9.50 -3.35
C SER A 90 -21.20 8.60 -2.16
N TYR A 91 -21.90 8.90 -1.08
CA TYR A 91 -21.92 8.07 0.11
C TYR A 91 -23.06 7.07 0.04
N ASP A 92 -22.74 5.78 0.17
CA ASP A 92 -23.71 4.73 0.43
C ASP A 92 -23.63 4.31 1.90
N SER A 93 -24.68 4.57 2.68
CA SER A 93 -24.74 4.22 4.09
C SER A 93 -24.81 2.71 4.37
N SER A 94 -25.08 1.89 3.35
CA SER A 94 -25.15 0.43 3.46
C SER A 94 -23.80 -0.25 3.21
N GLN A 95 -22.85 0.47 2.62
CA GLN A 95 -21.50 0.02 2.35
C GLN A 95 -20.52 1.11 2.83
N ILE A 96 -19.43 0.70 3.47
CA ILE A 96 -18.34 1.60 3.88
C ILE A 96 -17.53 1.99 2.63
N GLU A 97 -18.23 2.36 1.56
CA GLU A 97 -17.67 2.57 0.23
C GLU A 97 -17.93 4.00 -0.23
N MET A 98 -16.96 4.55 -0.92
CA MET A 98 -17.09 5.83 -1.62
C MET A 98 -17.10 5.56 -3.11
N ASP A 99 -18.29 5.67 -3.68
CA ASP A 99 -18.47 5.59 -5.12
C ASP A 99 -18.09 6.92 -5.77
N LEU A 100 -17.12 6.89 -6.66
CA LEU A 100 -16.88 8.00 -7.56
C LEU A 100 -17.93 7.97 -8.67
N TYR A 101 -18.58 9.09 -8.91
CA TYR A 101 -19.47 9.28 -10.05
C TYR A 101 -18.86 10.20 -11.09
N PHE A 102 -18.77 9.66 -12.26
CA PHE A 102 -18.53 10.35 -13.52
C PHE A 102 -19.88 10.72 -14.13
N TYR A 103 -20.23 12.00 -14.06
CA TYR A 103 -21.59 12.48 -14.26
C TYR A 103 -21.72 13.36 -15.50
N CYS A 104 -22.76 13.13 -16.32
CA CYS A 104 -23.09 13.97 -17.45
C CYS A 104 -24.62 13.97 -17.70
N ASN A 105 -25.22 15.16 -17.69
CA ASN A 105 -26.63 15.38 -18.08
C ASN A 105 -27.63 14.46 -17.36
N GLY A 106 -27.53 14.36 -16.02
CA GLY A 106 -28.42 13.52 -15.23
C GLY A 106 -28.11 12.02 -15.30
N LYS A 107 -27.08 11.64 -16.03
CA LYS A 107 -26.62 10.25 -16.16
C LYS A 107 -25.24 10.10 -15.50
N ARG A 108 -24.96 8.91 -14.97
CA ARG A 108 -23.74 8.64 -14.23
C ARG A 108 -23.14 7.28 -14.60
N ALA A 109 -21.82 7.21 -14.52
CA ALA A 109 -21.09 5.97 -14.53
C ALA A 109 -20.23 5.93 -13.26
N SER A 110 -20.20 4.79 -12.60
CA SER A 110 -19.41 4.56 -11.38
C SER A 110 -18.43 3.44 -11.67
N PRO A 111 -17.13 3.66 -11.53
CA PRO A 111 -16.15 2.59 -11.59
C PRO A 111 -16.38 1.57 -10.49
N ARG A 112 -16.01 0.32 -10.75
CA ARG A 112 -16.03 -0.73 -9.72
C ARG A 112 -14.75 -0.64 -8.91
N MET A 113 -14.62 0.42 -8.15
CA MET A 113 -13.50 0.62 -7.22
C MET A 113 -13.92 1.52 -6.08
N ALA A 114 -13.43 1.26 -4.89
CA ALA A 114 -13.63 2.10 -3.73
C ALA A 114 -12.33 2.85 -3.39
N PHE A 115 -12.46 4.15 -3.13
CA PHE A 115 -11.36 4.97 -2.63
C PHE A 115 -11.29 4.82 -1.11
N ARG A 116 -10.33 4.07 -0.62
CA ARG A 116 -10.20 3.72 0.80
C ARG A 116 -8.84 4.03 1.41
N ASP A 117 -8.01 4.76 0.66
CA ASP A 117 -6.66 5.14 1.05
C ASP A 117 -6.57 6.65 1.27
N THR A 118 -5.68 7.07 2.15
CA THR A 118 -5.32 8.47 2.41
C THR A 118 -4.19 8.98 1.50
N GLY A 119 -3.73 8.17 0.54
CA GLY A 119 -2.76 8.56 -0.47
C GLY A 119 -3.31 9.56 -1.49
N TRP A 120 -2.43 10.14 -2.29
CA TRP A 120 -2.80 10.98 -3.42
C TRP A 120 -3.28 10.14 -4.60
N TYR A 121 -4.34 10.58 -5.27
CA TYR A 121 -4.87 10.01 -6.51
C TYR A 121 -4.87 11.07 -7.61
N HIS A 122 -4.46 10.68 -8.81
CA HIS A 122 -4.74 11.48 -10.02
C HIS A 122 -6.04 11.02 -10.66
N ILE A 123 -6.91 11.95 -11.01
CA ILE A 123 -8.14 11.68 -11.74
C ILE A 123 -8.23 12.56 -12.99
N LEU A 124 -8.62 11.96 -14.12
CA LEU A 124 -8.91 12.67 -15.34
C LEU A 124 -10.19 12.13 -15.97
N ALA A 125 -11.17 13.00 -16.19
CA ALA A 125 -12.39 12.73 -16.89
C ALA A 125 -12.38 13.44 -18.26
N SER A 126 -12.62 12.70 -19.34
CA SER A 126 -12.74 13.23 -20.68
C SER A 126 -14.14 12.96 -21.23
N PHE A 127 -14.81 13.99 -21.61
CA PHE A 127 -16.14 13.97 -22.22
C PHE A 127 -16.05 14.36 -23.70
N ASP A 128 -16.65 13.55 -24.57
CA ASP A 128 -16.87 13.88 -25.98
C ASP A 128 -18.25 13.41 -26.42
N LEU A 129 -19.21 14.28 -26.33
CA LEU A 129 -20.60 13.97 -26.63
C LEU A 129 -20.89 13.78 -28.12
N GLY A 130 -19.91 14.09 -29.02
CA GLY A 130 -19.93 13.77 -30.42
C GLY A 130 -19.71 12.30 -30.74
N GLN A 131 -19.12 11.54 -29.82
CA GLN A 131 -18.88 10.11 -29.95
C GLN A 131 -20.16 9.29 -29.80
N SER A 132 -20.08 7.98 -30.09
CA SER A 132 -21.17 7.02 -29.93
C SER A 132 -20.95 6.06 -28.78
N GLY A 133 -22.04 5.55 -28.19
CA GLY A 133 -21.96 4.53 -27.15
C GLY A 133 -21.20 5.02 -25.91
N THR A 134 -20.44 4.13 -25.28
CA THR A 134 -19.66 4.42 -24.08
C THR A 134 -18.42 5.29 -24.34
N ALA A 135 -18.02 5.48 -25.60
CA ALA A 135 -16.93 6.39 -25.99
C ALA A 135 -17.23 7.87 -25.71
N LYS A 136 -18.49 8.24 -25.38
CA LYS A 136 -18.84 9.59 -24.93
C LYS A 136 -18.15 10.05 -23.64
N GLY A 137 -17.65 9.13 -22.84
CA GLY A 137 -16.92 9.43 -21.63
C GLY A 137 -15.79 8.45 -21.39
N LYS A 138 -14.62 8.95 -21.01
CA LYS A 138 -13.49 8.18 -20.51
C LYS A 138 -13.06 8.71 -19.14
N LEU A 139 -12.74 7.81 -18.25
CA LEU A 139 -12.23 8.11 -16.91
C LEU A 139 -10.87 7.45 -16.75
N PHE A 140 -9.91 8.18 -16.22
CA PHE A 140 -8.59 7.68 -15.88
C PHE A 140 -8.32 7.93 -14.40
N ILE A 141 -7.79 6.93 -13.72
CA ILE A 141 -7.35 7.04 -12.33
C ILE A 141 -5.90 6.59 -12.28
N ASN A 142 -5.04 7.41 -11.71
CA ASN A 142 -3.59 7.20 -11.69
C ASN A 142 -3.04 6.84 -13.08
N GLY A 143 -3.51 7.53 -14.13
CA GLY A 143 -3.10 7.35 -15.51
C GLY A 143 -3.69 6.13 -16.24
N ILE A 144 -4.44 5.27 -15.54
CA ILE A 144 -5.03 4.04 -16.12
C ILE A 144 -6.48 4.30 -16.53
N GLU A 145 -6.85 3.96 -17.78
CA GLU A 145 -8.22 4.04 -18.23
C GLU A 145 -9.11 3.01 -17.50
N ILE A 146 -10.18 3.49 -16.89
CA ILE A 146 -11.17 2.64 -16.23
C ILE A 146 -12.06 1.98 -17.26
N THR A 147 -12.10 0.66 -17.26
CA THR A 147 -12.91 -0.16 -18.18
C THR A 147 -13.97 -0.97 -17.46
N ASP A 148 -13.84 -1.20 -16.15
CA ASP A 148 -14.81 -1.91 -15.32
C ASP A 148 -15.66 -0.91 -14.53
N TYR A 149 -16.96 -0.94 -14.76
CA TYR A 149 -17.93 -0.06 -14.14
C TYR A 149 -19.00 -0.88 -13.40
N GLN A 150 -19.27 -0.51 -12.17
CA GLN A 150 -20.41 -1.04 -11.41
C GLN A 150 -21.75 -0.59 -12.02
N SER A 151 -21.79 0.66 -12.48
CA SER A 151 -22.91 1.25 -13.20
C SER A 151 -22.37 2.06 -14.36
N ASP A 152 -22.82 1.81 -15.58
CA ASP A 152 -22.35 2.47 -16.79
C ASP A 152 -23.48 3.04 -17.64
N ALA A 153 -23.73 4.33 -17.48
CA ALA A 153 -24.70 5.05 -18.33
C ALA A 153 -24.03 5.97 -19.37
N ARG A 154 -22.72 5.81 -19.65
CA ARG A 154 -21.97 6.66 -20.60
C ARG A 154 -22.59 6.66 -22.00
N SER A 155 -23.14 5.56 -22.47
CA SER A 155 -23.84 5.48 -23.77
C SER A 155 -25.07 6.36 -23.84
N THR A 156 -25.64 6.74 -22.70
CA THR A 156 -26.84 7.59 -22.59
C THR A 156 -26.51 9.04 -22.20
N PHE A 157 -25.24 9.42 -22.12
CA PHE A 157 -24.83 10.81 -21.95
C PHE A 157 -25.45 11.64 -23.09
N GLY A 158 -25.86 12.88 -22.78
CA GLY A 158 -26.52 13.79 -23.72
C GLY A 158 -25.68 14.05 -24.97
N THR A 159 -26.14 15.01 -25.78
CA THR A 159 -25.43 15.43 -27.01
C THR A 159 -24.77 16.80 -26.89
N SER A 160 -25.03 17.52 -25.79
CA SER A 160 -24.42 18.81 -25.51
C SER A 160 -24.40 19.14 -24.03
N PHE A 161 -23.45 19.97 -23.60
CA PHE A 161 -23.39 20.64 -22.30
C PHE A 161 -24.14 21.99 -22.36
N ASN A 162 -24.29 22.60 -21.15
CA ASN A 162 -24.87 23.94 -21.07
C ASN A 162 -23.93 25.00 -21.67
N SER A 163 -24.50 25.90 -22.47
CA SER A 163 -23.78 27.02 -23.09
C SER A 163 -23.50 28.19 -22.12
N THR A 164 -24.08 28.19 -20.94
CA THR A 164 -23.78 29.13 -19.86
C THR A 164 -23.57 28.31 -18.58
N ALA A 165 -22.35 28.17 -18.12
CA ALA A 165 -22.02 27.30 -17.03
C ALA A 165 -21.13 28.01 -15.99
N THR A 166 -21.22 27.55 -14.77
CA THR A 166 -20.26 27.83 -13.72
C THR A 166 -19.27 26.68 -13.65
N GLN A 167 -17.98 26.95 -13.71
CA GLN A 167 -16.92 25.99 -13.40
C GLN A 167 -16.61 26.05 -11.91
N GLN A 168 -16.46 24.88 -11.26
CA GLN A 168 -16.20 24.79 -9.82
C GLN A 168 -15.13 23.73 -9.54
N VAL A 169 -14.31 23.99 -8.53
CA VAL A 169 -13.30 23.06 -7.97
C VAL A 169 -13.52 22.99 -6.45
N GLY A 170 -13.54 21.77 -5.88
CA GLY A 170 -13.74 21.54 -4.45
C GLY A 170 -15.21 21.54 -4.03
N GLY A 171 -16.16 21.68 -4.96
CA GLY A 171 -17.58 21.66 -4.61
C GLY A 171 -18.53 21.64 -5.78
N MET A 172 -19.77 21.23 -5.51
CA MET A 172 -20.91 21.29 -6.42
C MET A 172 -22.15 21.69 -5.62
N ALA A 173 -22.69 22.89 -5.88
CA ALA A 173 -23.85 23.42 -5.14
C ALA A 173 -23.61 23.43 -3.60
N THR A 174 -24.20 22.48 -2.88
CA THR A 174 -24.07 22.31 -1.42
C THR A 174 -23.23 21.07 -1.03
N ALA A 175 -22.59 20.44 -2.02
CA ALA A 175 -21.73 19.26 -1.83
C ALA A 175 -20.27 19.68 -1.96
N PHE A 176 -19.56 19.79 -0.85
CA PHE A 176 -18.19 20.27 -0.77
C PHE A 176 -17.23 19.12 -0.50
N PHE A 177 -16.04 19.14 -1.08
CA PHE A 177 -15.04 18.09 -0.98
C PHE A 177 -14.22 18.26 0.32
N PRO A 178 -14.16 17.26 1.20
CA PRO A 178 -13.29 17.26 2.37
C PRO A 178 -11.96 16.58 2.04
N GLY A 179 -10.93 17.35 1.71
CA GLY A 179 -9.66 16.76 1.33
C GLY A 179 -8.70 17.81 0.78
N SER A 180 -7.62 17.33 0.22
CA SER A 180 -6.67 18.18 -0.49
C SER A 180 -6.82 18.03 -1.99
N ILE A 181 -6.67 19.12 -2.74
CA ILE A 181 -6.65 19.14 -4.20
C ILE A 181 -5.36 19.85 -4.64
N ALA A 182 -4.69 19.29 -5.65
CA ALA A 182 -3.54 19.90 -6.30
C ALA A 182 -3.72 19.88 -7.82
N GLN A 183 -3.20 20.89 -8.50
CA GLN A 183 -3.15 21.00 -9.96
C GLN A 183 -4.51 20.74 -10.66
N PRO A 184 -5.63 21.36 -10.24
CA PRO A 184 -6.88 21.19 -10.97
C PRO A 184 -6.81 21.86 -12.33
N VAL A 185 -7.25 21.13 -13.36
CA VAL A 185 -7.25 21.57 -14.75
C VAL A 185 -8.60 21.30 -15.41
N MET A 186 -9.07 22.25 -16.20
CA MET A 186 -10.17 22.06 -17.17
C MET A 186 -9.74 22.52 -18.54
N LEU A 187 -9.96 21.67 -19.55
CA LEU A 187 -9.68 21.99 -20.97
C LEU A 187 -11.00 22.02 -21.73
N ASP A 188 -11.41 23.22 -22.14
CA ASP A 188 -12.64 23.48 -22.86
C ASP A 188 -12.44 23.16 -24.37
N GLY A 189 -13.32 22.34 -24.94
CA GLY A 189 -13.26 21.95 -26.37
C GLY A 189 -12.24 20.84 -26.70
N GLN A 190 -11.63 20.18 -25.71
CA GLN A 190 -10.66 19.11 -25.92
C GLN A 190 -11.21 17.76 -25.43
N SER A 191 -10.74 16.66 -26.01
CA SER A 191 -11.03 15.29 -25.60
C SER A 191 -9.86 14.34 -25.85
N VAL A 192 -9.73 13.31 -25.02
CA VAL A 192 -8.80 12.19 -25.27
C VAL A 192 -9.30 11.28 -26.39
N GLN A 193 -10.61 11.20 -26.58
CA GLN A 193 -11.26 10.34 -27.57
C GLN A 193 -10.92 10.73 -29.02
N ASP A 194 -10.80 12.03 -29.31
CA ASP A 194 -10.43 12.56 -30.65
C ASP A 194 -8.91 12.71 -30.84
N GLY A 195 -8.12 12.43 -29.76
CA GLY A 195 -6.67 12.58 -29.79
C GLY A 195 -6.20 14.04 -29.73
N ASP A 196 -7.04 14.97 -29.23
CA ASP A 196 -6.64 16.36 -28.99
C ASP A 196 -5.52 16.43 -27.96
N VAL A 197 -5.59 15.54 -26.93
CA VAL A 197 -4.59 15.32 -25.88
C VAL A 197 -4.53 13.84 -25.51
N ALA A 198 -3.42 13.41 -24.90
CA ALA A 198 -3.24 12.07 -24.35
C ALA A 198 -3.19 12.11 -22.81
N ILE A 199 -3.42 10.98 -22.13
CA ILE A 199 -3.27 10.91 -20.67
C ILE A 199 -1.84 11.23 -20.22
N THR A 200 -0.85 10.91 -21.04
CA THR A 200 0.57 11.22 -20.83
C THR A 200 0.90 12.72 -20.91
N ASP A 201 -0.04 13.57 -21.34
CA ASP A 201 0.12 15.02 -21.27
C ASP A 201 -0.17 15.55 -19.86
N PHE A 202 -0.87 14.79 -19.01
CA PHE A 202 -1.26 15.16 -17.64
C PHE A 202 -0.41 14.50 -16.57
N VAL A 203 0.10 13.30 -16.82
CA VAL A 203 0.95 12.55 -15.93
C VAL A 203 2.08 11.92 -16.73
N ASP A 204 3.26 11.84 -16.13
CA ASP A 204 4.35 11.04 -16.68
C ASP A 204 4.20 9.58 -16.23
N ALA A 205 4.49 8.65 -17.13
CA ALA A 205 4.59 7.24 -16.78
C ALA A 205 6.04 6.95 -16.38
N PHE A 206 6.25 6.64 -15.13
CA PHE A 206 7.52 6.10 -14.69
C PHE A 206 7.47 4.57 -14.79
N THR A 207 8.32 4.00 -15.64
CA THR A 207 8.37 2.55 -15.86
C THR A 207 9.48 1.95 -15.00
N PHE A 208 9.10 1.05 -14.08
CA PHE A 208 10.05 0.22 -13.33
C PHE A 208 10.26 -1.09 -14.09
N GLY A 209 11.47 -1.32 -14.59
CA GLY A 209 11.73 -2.52 -15.39
C GLY A 209 10.82 -2.62 -16.61
N THR A 210 10.30 -3.81 -16.88
CA THR A 210 9.42 -4.09 -18.03
C THR A 210 7.93 -4.11 -17.67
N ASN A 211 7.55 -4.12 -16.40
CA ASN A 211 6.19 -4.51 -15.97
C ASN A 211 5.50 -3.58 -14.99
N GLY A 212 6.19 -2.60 -14.43
CA GLY A 212 5.58 -1.67 -13.49
C GLY A 212 5.62 -0.25 -14.06
N SER A 213 4.48 0.42 -14.17
CA SER A 213 4.43 1.86 -14.40
C SER A 213 3.69 2.52 -13.25
N GLN A 214 4.36 3.45 -12.61
CA GLN A 214 3.72 4.39 -11.70
C GLN A 214 3.57 5.72 -12.41
N PHE A 215 2.40 6.35 -12.28
CA PHE A 215 2.18 7.66 -12.84
C PHE A 215 2.63 8.71 -11.82
N VAL A 216 3.41 9.66 -12.29
CA VAL A 216 3.97 10.76 -11.48
C VAL A 216 3.44 12.10 -11.98
N PRO A 217 3.38 13.14 -11.11
CA PRO A 217 2.91 14.44 -11.51
C PRO A 217 3.76 15.05 -12.62
N LYS A 218 3.12 15.83 -13.51
CA LYS A 218 3.79 16.81 -14.36
C LYS A 218 3.92 18.16 -13.68
N ALA A 219 4.89 18.94 -14.12
CA ALA A 219 5.06 20.30 -13.63
C ALA A 219 3.82 21.16 -13.91
N ASN A 220 3.48 22.07 -12.97
CA ASN A 220 2.38 23.02 -13.17
C ASN A 220 2.52 23.82 -14.46
N ALA A 221 3.74 24.17 -14.86
CA ALA A 221 4.00 24.90 -16.11
C ALA A 221 3.55 24.12 -17.35
N ASP A 222 3.75 22.79 -17.39
CA ASP A 222 3.35 21.94 -18.52
C ASP A 222 1.84 21.87 -18.64
N ILE A 223 1.13 21.68 -17.52
CA ILE A 223 -0.34 21.63 -17.48
C ILE A 223 -0.94 23.02 -17.79
N GLY A 224 -0.32 24.09 -17.29
CA GLY A 224 -0.70 25.46 -17.65
C GLY A 224 -0.56 25.73 -19.16
N ALA A 225 0.49 25.21 -19.80
CA ALA A 225 0.68 25.31 -21.25
C ALA A 225 -0.38 24.54 -22.05
N LEU A 226 -0.84 23.37 -21.57
CA LEU A 226 -1.98 22.67 -22.16
C LEU A 226 -3.26 23.52 -22.09
N ALA A 227 -3.54 24.13 -20.96
CA ALA A 227 -4.71 25.00 -20.78
C ALA A 227 -4.61 26.23 -21.69
N THR A 228 -3.42 26.85 -21.84
CA THR A 228 -3.16 27.95 -22.77
C THR A 228 -3.47 27.52 -24.23
N THR A 229 -2.98 26.36 -24.63
CA THR A 229 -3.16 25.82 -25.99
C THR A 229 -4.63 25.49 -26.27
N ALA A 230 -5.36 24.94 -25.30
CA ALA A 230 -6.79 24.66 -25.44
C ALA A 230 -7.64 25.93 -25.56
N GLY A 231 -7.19 27.03 -24.94
CA GLY A 231 -7.87 28.33 -25.03
C GLY A 231 -9.27 28.33 -24.39
N GLY A 232 -10.12 29.25 -24.83
CA GLY A 232 -11.52 29.33 -24.43
C GLY A 232 -11.73 29.54 -22.95
N ASN A 233 -12.44 28.62 -22.27
CA ASN A 233 -12.66 28.63 -20.86
C ASN A 233 -11.72 27.65 -20.07
N SER A 234 -10.62 27.26 -20.70
CA SER A 234 -9.62 26.37 -20.07
C SER A 234 -8.83 27.12 -19.01
N PHE A 235 -8.46 26.39 -17.94
CA PHE A 235 -7.65 26.92 -16.85
C PHE A 235 -6.83 25.80 -16.19
N CYS A 236 -5.76 26.19 -15.47
CA CYS A 236 -5.04 25.37 -14.51
C CYS A 236 -4.74 26.23 -13.27
N LEU A 237 -4.95 25.67 -12.06
CA LEU A 237 -4.59 26.37 -10.83
C LEU A 237 -3.38 25.68 -10.17
N ASP A 238 -2.48 26.48 -9.60
CA ASP A 238 -1.33 26.00 -8.79
C ASP A 238 -1.42 26.38 -7.31
N PHE A 239 -2.46 27.12 -6.95
CA PHE A 239 -2.70 27.62 -5.58
C PHE A 239 -1.54 28.43 -5.01
N GLU A 240 -0.73 29.06 -5.85
CA GLU A 240 0.38 29.89 -5.42
C GLU A 240 -0.11 31.28 -4.96
N THR A 241 0.39 31.74 -3.79
CA THR A 241 0.08 33.05 -3.25
C THR A 241 1.16 34.07 -3.63
N THR A 242 1.65 34.09 -4.86
CA THR A 242 2.70 35.02 -5.28
C THR A 242 2.33 36.48 -5.01
N GLY A 243 3.08 37.11 -4.13
CA GLY A 243 2.98 38.53 -3.81
C GLY A 243 2.11 38.91 -2.63
N GLY A 244 1.61 37.96 -1.82
CA GLY A 244 0.90 38.30 -0.57
C GLY A 244 0.08 37.17 0.02
N THR A 245 -0.37 37.33 1.27
CA THR A 245 -1.24 36.39 2.01
C THR A 245 -2.72 36.57 1.66
N SER A 246 -3.06 36.98 0.43
CA SER A 246 -4.44 37.19 0.03
C SER A 246 -5.08 35.89 -0.51
N GLU A 247 -6.18 35.50 0.06
CA GLU A 247 -7.01 34.39 -0.42
C GLU A 247 -7.39 34.48 -1.90
N ALA A 248 -7.52 35.71 -2.43
CA ALA A 248 -7.85 35.95 -3.82
C ALA A 248 -6.81 35.37 -4.80
N ASN A 249 -5.57 35.20 -4.38
CA ASN A 249 -4.50 34.67 -5.22
C ASN A 249 -4.57 33.13 -5.37
N LEU A 250 -5.24 32.43 -4.47
CA LEU A 250 -5.39 30.98 -4.53
C LEU A 250 -6.13 30.50 -5.79
N GLY A 251 -6.97 31.34 -6.37
CA GLY A 251 -7.75 31.01 -7.57
C GLY A 251 -7.15 31.51 -8.88
N LEU A 252 -5.89 31.93 -8.90
CA LEU A 252 -5.25 32.43 -10.13
C LEU A 252 -5.02 31.30 -11.14
N ASP A 253 -5.42 31.55 -12.36
CA ASP A 253 -5.14 30.69 -13.51
C ASP A 253 -3.71 30.93 -14.01
N ILE A 254 -2.89 29.89 -14.01
CA ILE A 254 -1.50 29.96 -14.48
C ILE A 254 -1.37 29.85 -16.01
N SER A 255 -2.46 29.60 -16.72
CA SER A 255 -2.48 29.67 -18.18
C SER A 255 -2.57 31.12 -18.65
N ASP A 256 -2.19 31.36 -19.89
CA ASP A 256 -2.32 32.70 -20.53
C ASP A 256 -3.79 33.12 -20.78
N ASN A 257 -4.75 32.24 -20.47
CA ASN A 257 -6.18 32.53 -20.65
C ASN A 257 -6.75 33.47 -19.59
N SER A 258 -6.07 33.57 -18.43
CA SER A 258 -6.48 34.43 -17.32
C SER A 258 -7.89 34.09 -16.79
N ASN A 259 -8.23 32.82 -16.77
CA ASN A 259 -9.52 32.31 -16.32
C ASN A 259 -9.56 32.06 -14.80
N ASN A 260 -9.27 33.11 -14.04
CA ASN A 260 -9.22 33.06 -12.58
C ASN A 260 -10.53 32.58 -11.95
N LEU A 261 -10.46 31.75 -10.93
CA LEU A 261 -11.59 31.32 -10.10
C LEU A 261 -11.62 32.15 -8.81
N THR A 262 -12.82 32.48 -8.35
CA THR A 262 -13.03 33.14 -7.06
C THR A 262 -13.08 32.11 -5.96
N PRO A 263 -12.23 32.18 -4.92
CA PRO A 263 -12.34 31.36 -3.72
C PRO A 263 -13.58 31.78 -2.91
N ASP A 264 -14.28 30.80 -2.34
CA ASP A 264 -15.47 30.96 -1.53
C ASP A 264 -15.27 30.19 -0.20
N GLY A 265 -15.45 30.83 0.92
CA GLY A 265 -15.27 30.23 2.26
C GLY A 265 -13.81 30.00 2.69
N MET A 266 -12.82 30.42 1.92
CA MET A 266 -11.41 30.11 2.13
C MET A 266 -10.62 31.24 2.80
N ALA A 267 -9.49 30.87 3.38
CA ALA A 267 -8.43 31.74 3.85
C ALA A 267 -7.08 31.37 3.22
N ALA A 268 -6.08 32.23 3.28
CA ALA A 268 -4.73 31.92 2.80
C ALA A 268 -4.12 30.68 3.49
N SER A 269 -4.50 30.40 4.74
CA SER A 269 -4.09 29.22 5.50
C SER A 269 -4.64 27.88 4.97
N ASN A 270 -5.56 27.90 4.00
CA ASN A 270 -5.98 26.69 3.29
C ASN A 270 -4.91 26.18 2.31
N GLN A 271 -3.95 27.04 1.89
CA GLN A 271 -2.80 26.61 1.10
C GLN A 271 -1.93 25.64 1.91
N SER A 272 -1.40 24.62 1.24
CA SER A 272 -0.58 23.57 1.83
C SER A 272 0.58 23.23 0.89
N THR A 273 1.72 22.88 1.44
CA THR A 273 2.85 22.30 0.71
C THR A 273 2.80 20.75 0.69
N ASN A 274 1.79 20.14 1.32
CA ASN A 274 1.48 18.72 1.16
C ASN A 274 0.91 18.46 -0.25
N THR A 275 1.70 17.92 -1.14
CA THR A 275 1.38 17.75 -2.56
C THR A 275 1.75 16.35 -3.05
N PRO A 276 1.28 15.91 -4.24
CA PRO A 276 1.76 14.66 -4.82
C PRO A 276 3.28 14.61 -5.04
N SER A 277 3.94 15.76 -5.11
CA SER A 277 5.41 15.87 -5.28
C SER A 277 6.17 15.87 -3.95
N LYS A 278 5.52 16.28 -2.84
CA LYS A 278 6.08 16.30 -1.48
C LYS A 278 4.97 15.99 -0.48
N VAL A 279 4.85 14.73 -0.11
CA VAL A 279 3.81 14.28 0.83
C VAL A 279 4.29 14.46 2.26
N TYR A 280 3.49 15.15 3.07
CA TYR A 280 3.66 15.22 4.52
C TYR A 280 2.75 14.22 5.24
N ALA A 281 3.15 13.82 6.42
CA ALA A 281 2.32 13.01 7.29
C ALA A 281 1.02 13.73 7.65
N MET A 282 -0.01 12.93 7.89
CA MET A 282 -1.23 13.29 8.59
C MET A 282 -1.56 12.16 9.58
N MET A 283 -2.49 12.37 10.49
CA MET A 283 -2.99 11.28 11.32
C MET A 283 -3.91 10.38 10.50
N ASP A 284 -3.67 9.08 10.54
CA ASP A 284 -4.28 8.12 9.64
C ASP A 284 -5.60 7.55 10.22
N PRO A 285 -6.76 7.84 9.65
CA PRO A 285 -8.02 7.29 10.12
C PRO A 285 -8.11 5.76 9.93
N LEU A 286 -7.28 5.16 9.09
CA LEU A 286 -7.22 3.71 8.87
C LEU A 286 -6.37 3.00 9.92
N LYS A 287 -5.35 3.68 10.47
CA LYS A 287 -4.49 3.20 11.58
C LYS A 287 -5.10 3.57 12.93
N ASN A 288 -6.39 3.42 13.04
CA ASN A 288 -7.11 3.70 14.28
C ASN A 288 -7.20 2.41 15.11
N ASP A 289 -6.63 2.45 16.30
CA ASP A 289 -6.79 1.41 17.30
C ASP A 289 -8.16 1.58 18.00
N GLY A 290 -9.22 1.21 17.24
CA GLY A 290 -10.59 1.24 17.70
C GLY A 290 -10.89 0.16 18.72
N GLY A 291 -10.59 0.38 19.99
CA GLY A 291 -11.33 -0.29 21.06
C GLY A 291 -12.84 -0.11 20.78
N SER A 292 -13.65 -1.10 21.09
CA SER A 292 -15.08 -1.22 20.73
C SER A 292 -15.99 -0.03 21.10
N ASN A 293 -15.47 1.06 21.64
CA ASN A 293 -16.18 2.26 22.07
C ASN A 293 -15.46 3.59 21.75
N SER A 294 -14.38 3.60 20.96
CA SER A 294 -13.61 4.83 20.71
C SER A 294 -14.10 5.56 19.45
N THR A 295 -14.64 6.77 19.63
CA THR A 295 -14.87 7.67 18.51
C THR A 295 -13.72 8.68 18.48
N ILE A 296 -12.75 8.46 17.59
CA ILE A 296 -11.75 9.46 17.23
C ILE A 296 -12.33 10.26 16.05
N ASN A 297 -12.35 11.58 16.19
CA ASN A 297 -12.75 12.45 15.10
C ASN A 297 -11.52 13.18 14.55
N PHE A 298 -11.50 13.33 13.25
CA PHE A 298 -10.45 14.01 12.52
C PHE A 298 -10.99 15.29 11.89
N SER A 299 -10.20 16.35 11.93
CA SER A 299 -10.47 17.63 11.26
C SER A 299 -9.17 18.26 10.78
N ASN A 300 -9.25 19.41 10.09
CA ASN A 300 -8.07 20.08 9.56
C ASN A 300 -7.16 19.14 8.75
N ASN A 301 -7.72 18.44 7.77
CA ASN A 301 -7.00 17.44 6.96
C ASN A 301 -6.31 16.37 7.80
N ASN A 302 -7.01 15.82 8.80
CA ASN A 302 -6.49 14.84 9.74
C ASN A 302 -5.25 15.30 10.54
N LEU A 303 -5.00 16.59 10.62
CA LEU A 303 -3.99 17.16 11.51
C LEU A 303 -4.52 17.41 12.92
N THR A 304 -5.83 17.64 13.08
CA THR A 304 -6.46 17.78 14.39
C THR A 304 -7.24 16.52 14.76
N VAL A 305 -6.91 15.98 15.91
CA VAL A 305 -7.50 14.76 16.46
C VAL A 305 -8.25 15.08 17.73
N THR A 306 -9.54 14.73 17.76
CA THR A 306 -10.40 14.95 18.94
C THR A 306 -11.07 13.66 19.39
N GLY A 307 -11.28 13.53 20.69
CA GLY A 307 -11.99 12.39 21.26
C GLY A 307 -13.01 12.77 22.31
N SER A 308 -14.08 11.96 22.46
CA SER A 308 -15.13 12.19 23.47
C SER A 308 -14.93 11.35 24.75
N SER A 309 -15.52 11.69 25.90
CA SER A 309 -15.33 10.99 27.18
C SER A 309 -15.76 9.52 27.15
N GLY A 310 -14.99 8.62 27.77
CA GLY A 310 -15.38 7.22 28.02
C GLY A 310 -14.84 6.18 27.04
N SER A 311 -14.03 6.55 26.04
CA SER A 311 -13.40 5.61 25.12
C SER A 311 -11.91 5.86 25.00
N ASP A 312 -11.13 4.81 25.03
CA ASP A 312 -9.69 4.84 24.85
C ASP A 312 -9.38 4.51 23.38
N GLY A 313 -8.54 5.29 22.73
CA GLY A 313 -8.16 5.07 21.34
C GLY A 313 -7.02 5.97 20.92
N GLY A 314 -6.20 5.49 20.00
CA GLY A 314 -5.07 6.21 19.42
C GLY A 314 -5.06 6.11 17.91
N THR A 315 -4.34 7.01 17.27
CA THR A 315 -4.10 7.02 15.83
C THR A 315 -2.64 7.34 15.57
N PHE A 316 -2.15 6.89 14.43
CA PHE A 316 -0.76 7.01 14.01
C PHE A 316 -0.63 7.91 12.78
N SER A 317 0.56 8.42 12.54
CA SER A 317 0.86 9.12 11.31
C SER A 317 0.80 8.20 10.09
N THR A 318 0.48 8.77 8.94
CA THR A 318 0.53 8.06 7.65
C THR A 318 1.96 7.69 7.26
N LEU A 319 2.94 8.54 7.59
CA LEU A 319 4.36 8.34 7.31
C LEU A 319 5.12 7.92 8.57
N PRO A 320 6.15 7.04 8.45
CA PRO A 320 7.07 6.75 9.53
C PRO A 320 8.06 7.89 9.75
N LEU A 321 8.76 7.84 10.88
CA LEU A 321 9.94 8.67 11.12
C LEU A 321 11.12 8.16 10.29
N ALA A 322 12.04 9.06 9.93
CA ALA A 322 13.25 8.69 9.21
C ALA A 322 14.12 7.71 10.02
N THR A 323 14.79 6.80 9.32
CA THR A 323 15.67 5.77 9.90
C THR A 323 17.10 6.25 10.12
N SER A 324 17.43 7.52 9.81
CA SER A 324 18.73 8.15 10.05
C SER A 324 18.55 9.65 10.29
N GLY A 325 19.47 10.24 11.03
CA GLY A 325 19.42 11.65 11.42
C GLY A 325 18.30 11.92 12.44
N THR A 326 17.98 13.19 12.63
CA THR A 326 16.99 13.63 13.61
C THR A 326 15.70 14.04 12.92
N THR A 327 14.60 13.36 13.23
CA THR A 327 13.24 13.74 12.80
C THR A 327 12.56 14.56 13.89
N GLU A 328 11.88 15.64 13.50
CA GLU A 328 11.16 16.53 14.43
C GLU A 328 9.73 16.77 13.93
N PHE A 329 8.76 16.66 14.84
CA PHE A 329 7.38 17.08 14.63
C PHE A 329 6.85 17.77 15.88
N GLN A 330 5.76 18.54 15.72
CA GLN A 330 5.18 19.30 16.82
C GLN A 330 3.69 19.01 16.98
N SER A 331 3.16 19.31 18.15
CA SER A 331 1.73 19.30 18.39
C SER A 331 1.31 20.45 19.28
N THR A 332 0.17 21.06 18.97
CA THR A 332 -0.46 22.07 19.83
C THR A 332 -1.55 21.42 20.66
N TRP A 333 -1.51 21.65 21.95
CA TRP A 333 -2.50 21.19 22.90
C TRP A 333 -3.67 22.17 22.94
N ASN A 334 -4.83 21.77 22.43
CA ASN A 334 -5.99 22.65 22.43
C ASN A 334 -6.85 22.45 23.67
N ASN A 335 -6.99 21.20 24.14
CA ASN A 335 -7.72 20.88 25.38
C ASN A 335 -7.51 19.42 25.82
N GLY A 336 -7.71 19.13 27.10
CA GLY A 336 -7.97 17.79 27.68
C GLY A 336 -6.73 16.93 27.90
N ASP A 337 -7.01 15.65 28.24
CA ASP A 337 -6.01 14.66 28.62
C ASP A 337 -5.54 13.86 27.42
N GLY A 338 -4.34 14.03 26.92
CA GLY A 338 -3.83 13.23 25.79
C GLY A 338 -2.37 12.86 25.98
N ILE A 339 -1.87 12.06 25.05
CA ILE A 339 -0.48 11.63 24.96
C ILE A 339 -0.05 11.74 23.50
N VAL A 340 1.10 12.34 23.26
CA VAL A 340 1.73 12.42 21.94
C VAL A 340 3.14 11.86 22.02
N GLY A 341 3.57 11.14 21.00
CA GLY A 341 4.91 10.56 20.98
C GLY A 341 5.18 9.73 19.74
N ILE A 342 6.05 8.72 19.89
CA ILE A 342 6.38 7.77 18.83
C ILE A 342 6.13 6.33 19.27
N ALA A 343 5.67 5.48 18.35
CA ALA A 343 5.49 4.05 18.61
C ALA A 343 5.76 3.22 17.36
N CYS A 344 6.20 1.98 17.58
CA CYS A 344 6.30 0.98 16.54
C CYS A 344 4.91 0.41 16.27
N TYR A 345 4.49 0.40 14.99
CA TYR A 345 3.17 -0.09 14.58
C TYR A 345 3.16 -1.58 14.18
N ASP A 346 4.32 -2.21 14.06
CA ASP A 346 4.51 -3.51 13.39
C ASP A 346 4.03 -4.76 14.15
N ASN A 347 3.52 -4.64 15.38
CA ASN A 347 3.15 -5.79 16.21
C ASN A 347 1.80 -5.60 16.92
N LEU A 348 0.75 -5.28 16.16
CA LEU A 348 -0.63 -5.28 16.66
C LEU A 348 -1.13 -6.72 16.88
N VAL A 349 -0.85 -7.29 18.02
CA VAL A 349 -1.69 -8.37 18.56
C VAL A 349 -2.88 -7.68 19.21
N ALA A 350 -4.09 -7.90 18.69
CA ALA A 350 -5.30 -7.36 19.28
C ALA A 350 -5.46 -7.87 20.72
N VAL A 351 -5.36 -6.98 21.69
CA VAL A 351 -5.64 -7.32 23.06
C VAL A 351 -7.14 -7.21 23.28
N SER A 352 -7.78 -8.34 23.46
CA SER A 352 -9.14 -8.42 23.96
C SER A 352 -9.15 -7.93 25.41
N ASN A 353 -9.58 -6.67 25.61
CA ASN A 353 -9.90 -6.02 26.86
C ASN A 353 -8.75 -5.32 27.63
N PRO A 354 -8.49 -4.03 27.39
CA PRO A 354 -7.62 -3.23 28.23
C PRO A 354 -8.37 -2.72 29.45
N THR A 355 -8.38 -3.47 30.53
CA THR A 355 -8.80 -2.95 31.83
C THR A 355 -7.62 -2.25 32.50
N ASN A 356 -7.71 -0.90 32.56
CA ASN A 356 -6.98 -0.02 33.49
C ASN A 356 -5.45 0.05 33.37
N ASN A 357 -4.92 1.16 32.93
CA ASN A 357 -3.54 1.66 33.03
C ASN A 357 -2.62 1.46 31.82
N VAL A 358 -3.10 1.70 30.65
CA VAL A 358 -2.28 1.69 29.44
C VAL A 358 -2.15 3.11 28.94
N VAL A 359 -1.08 3.44 28.26
CA VAL A 359 -1.15 4.39 27.15
C VAL A 359 -2.25 3.83 26.26
N HIS A 360 -3.47 4.22 26.50
CA HIS A 360 -4.66 3.60 25.96
C HIS A 360 -4.68 3.79 24.47
N GLY A 361 -4.76 2.70 23.73
CA GLY A 361 -4.61 2.66 22.30
C GLY A 361 -3.22 2.19 21.85
N VAL A 362 -2.19 2.27 22.70
CA VAL A 362 -0.91 1.60 22.44
C VAL A 362 -0.90 0.38 23.33
N ALA A 363 -1.45 -0.72 22.84
CA ALA A 363 -1.63 -1.96 23.59
C ALA A 363 -0.32 -2.47 24.19
N THR A 364 -0.43 -3.22 25.26
CA THR A 364 0.68 -3.87 26.00
C THR A 364 1.58 -4.78 25.14
N ASN A 365 1.30 -4.90 23.86
CA ASN A 365 2.06 -5.70 22.90
C ASN A 365 2.91 -4.87 21.91
N TYR A 366 2.88 -3.53 21.96
CA TYR A 366 3.90 -2.75 21.28
C TYR A 366 5.22 -2.89 22.03
N ASN A 367 6.18 -3.53 21.40
CA ASN A 367 7.51 -3.71 22.00
C ASN A 367 8.24 -2.39 22.26
N ALA A 368 7.72 -1.27 21.75
CA ALA A 368 8.27 0.05 22.01
C ALA A 368 7.26 1.19 21.70
N SER A 369 6.81 1.91 22.72
CA SER A 369 6.13 3.19 22.57
C SER A 369 6.64 4.19 23.62
N TYR A 370 6.73 5.45 23.23
CA TYR A 370 7.33 6.53 23.99
C TYR A 370 6.48 7.79 23.83
N GLY A 371 5.85 8.27 24.90
CA GLY A 371 4.92 9.38 24.83
C GLY A 371 5.10 10.39 25.96
N TYR A 372 4.68 11.62 25.73
CA TYR A 372 4.57 12.70 26.70
C TYR A 372 3.10 13.00 26.96
N GLN A 373 2.70 12.96 28.23
CA GLN A 373 1.34 13.22 28.67
C GLN A 373 1.18 14.68 29.11
N GLU A 374 -0.04 15.20 29.10
CA GLU A 374 -0.34 16.59 29.45
C GLU A 374 0.06 17.00 30.85
N ASP A 375 0.15 16.07 31.81
CA ASP A 375 0.55 16.33 33.20
C ASP A 375 2.08 16.38 33.41
N GLY A 376 2.87 16.26 32.33
CA GLY A 376 4.33 16.31 32.39
C GLY A 376 5.00 14.94 32.59
N ASP A 377 4.24 13.85 32.49
CA ASP A 377 4.79 12.52 32.63
C ASP A 377 5.29 11.95 31.28
N ASN A 378 6.47 11.38 31.30
CA ASN A 378 6.94 10.48 30.25
C ASN A 378 6.36 9.08 30.46
N ILE A 379 5.74 8.54 29.44
CA ILE A 379 5.17 7.19 29.42
C ILE A 379 5.95 6.34 28.43
N ILE A 380 6.56 5.25 28.93
CA ILE A 380 7.36 4.33 28.13
C ILE A 380 6.75 2.94 28.27
N THR A 381 6.41 2.33 27.15
CA THR A 381 5.97 0.93 27.10
C THR A 381 7.00 0.11 26.31
N THR A 382 7.45 -0.99 26.92
CA THR A 382 8.37 -1.94 26.32
C THR A 382 7.86 -3.36 26.54
N SER A 383 8.53 -4.36 25.99
CA SER A 383 8.24 -5.79 26.27
C SER A 383 8.29 -6.15 27.75
N SER A 384 8.94 -5.31 28.58
CA SER A 384 9.03 -5.49 30.03
C SER A 384 7.86 -4.85 30.81
N GLY A 385 6.92 -4.20 30.10
CA GLY A 385 5.78 -3.50 30.67
C GLY A 385 5.87 -1.97 30.56
N MET A 386 4.90 -1.29 31.16
CA MET A 386 4.78 0.17 31.15
C MET A 386 5.50 0.79 32.35
N SER A 387 6.24 1.86 32.09
CA SER A 387 6.77 2.75 33.12
C SER A 387 6.26 4.18 32.90
N ARG A 388 6.07 4.90 34.02
CA ARG A 388 5.63 6.28 34.08
C ARG A 388 6.58 7.07 34.98
N SER A 389 7.05 8.22 34.50
CA SER A 389 7.94 9.09 35.29
C SER A 389 7.60 10.55 35.05
N SER A 390 7.41 11.30 36.15
CA SER A 390 7.27 12.75 36.07
C SER A 390 8.64 13.38 35.75
N GLN A 391 8.77 13.99 34.58
CA GLN A 391 10.05 14.45 34.05
C GLN A 391 10.01 15.89 33.56
N GLY A 392 8.85 16.52 33.53
CA GLY A 392 8.73 17.81 32.88
C GLY A 392 7.53 18.65 33.31
N ASP A 393 7.28 19.69 32.54
CA ASP A 393 6.21 20.65 32.75
C ASP A 393 4.87 20.14 32.25
N ALA A 394 3.81 20.37 32.99
CA ALA A 394 2.45 20.10 32.54
C ALA A 394 2.08 21.05 31.37
N MET A 395 1.41 20.50 30.36
CA MET A 395 0.91 21.27 29.23
C MET A 395 -0.44 21.92 29.53
N THR A 396 -0.64 23.10 29.00
CA THR A 396 -1.89 23.87 29.07
C THR A 396 -2.40 24.18 27.68
N ASN A 397 -3.64 24.66 27.57
CA ASN A 397 -4.19 25.07 26.29
C ASN A 397 -3.24 26.08 25.58
N GLY A 398 -2.86 25.74 24.36
CA GLY A 398 -1.91 26.51 23.55
C GLY A 398 -0.45 26.08 23.69
N SER A 399 -0.11 25.22 24.66
CA SER A 399 1.26 24.69 24.77
C SER A 399 1.62 23.87 23.55
N VAL A 400 2.87 23.97 23.11
CA VAL A 400 3.42 23.23 21.98
C VAL A 400 4.40 22.19 22.47
N LEU A 401 4.09 20.91 22.20
CA LEU A 401 5.02 19.82 22.39
C LEU A 401 5.82 19.59 21.10
N THR A 402 7.13 19.65 21.22
CA THR A 402 8.06 19.21 20.17
C THR A 402 8.59 17.83 20.52
N VAL A 403 8.47 16.92 19.58
CA VAL A 403 9.01 15.55 19.67
C VAL A 403 10.18 15.45 18.70
N ARG A 404 11.36 15.14 19.24
CA ARG A 404 12.60 15.05 18.47
C ARG A 404 13.20 13.65 18.64
N TYR A 405 13.27 12.89 17.55
CA TYR A 405 13.83 11.55 17.53
C TYR A 405 15.11 11.50 16.70
N ASN A 406 16.22 11.14 17.33
CA ASN A 406 17.50 10.89 16.68
C ASN A 406 17.62 9.37 16.41
N ALA A 407 17.51 8.99 15.16
CA ALA A 407 17.56 7.59 14.77
C ALA A 407 18.99 7.01 14.81
N ASP A 408 20.02 7.83 14.65
CA ASP A 408 21.40 7.38 14.68
C ASP A 408 21.85 6.99 16.09
N ASP A 409 21.34 7.70 17.10
CA ASP A 409 21.64 7.44 18.53
C ASP A 409 20.53 6.62 19.23
N ASN A 410 19.40 6.42 18.57
CA ASN A 410 18.17 5.82 19.15
C ASN A 410 17.71 6.59 20.40
N GLU A 411 17.64 7.91 20.31
CA GLU A 411 17.27 8.80 21.40
C GLU A 411 16.07 9.67 21.06
N LEU A 412 15.16 9.82 22.02
CA LEU A 412 13.97 10.65 21.93
C LEU A 412 14.04 11.78 22.96
N THR A 413 13.77 12.99 22.52
CA THR A 413 13.72 14.20 23.38
C THR A 413 12.36 14.86 23.23
N PHE A 414 11.75 15.26 24.33
CA PHE A 414 10.54 16.07 24.39
C PHE A 414 10.87 17.51 24.80
N LEU A 415 10.22 18.49 24.16
CA LEU A 415 10.31 19.91 24.53
C LEU A 415 8.88 20.47 24.65
N VAL A 416 8.58 21.14 25.73
CA VAL A 416 7.36 21.93 25.91
C VAL A 416 7.71 23.40 25.74
N ASP A 417 7.07 24.08 24.82
CA ASP A 417 7.31 25.51 24.51
C ASP A 417 8.81 25.82 24.31
N ASN A 418 9.52 24.96 23.56
CA ASN A 418 10.97 24.99 23.29
C ASN A 418 11.87 24.70 24.51
N VAL A 419 11.35 24.28 25.64
CA VAL A 419 12.13 23.89 26.82
C VAL A 419 12.24 22.39 26.89
N VAL A 420 13.48 21.86 26.90
CA VAL A 420 13.74 20.41 27.01
C VAL A 420 13.18 19.86 28.31
N GLN A 421 12.45 18.77 28.24
CA GLN A 421 11.79 18.10 29.35
C GLN A 421 12.57 16.85 29.76
N GLY A 422 13.17 16.89 30.94
CA GLY A 422 13.93 15.75 31.45
C GLY A 422 15.16 15.35 30.65
N SER A 423 15.55 14.11 30.75
CA SER A 423 16.66 13.52 29.97
C SER A 423 16.12 12.86 28.70
N ALA A 424 16.97 12.75 27.67
CA ALA A 424 16.64 11.96 26.49
C ALA A 424 16.30 10.51 26.88
N VAL A 425 15.34 9.95 26.17
CA VAL A 425 14.81 8.60 26.36
C VAL A 425 15.41 7.68 25.33
N SER A 426 16.10 6.60 25.74
CA SER A 426 16.61 5.59 24.81
C SER A 426 15.48 4.77 24.23
N THR A 427 15.48 4.59 22.92
CA THR A 427 14.49 3.80 22.17
C THR A 427 15.09 2.45 21.73
N VAL A 428 14.25 1.51 21.33
CA VAL A 428 14.70 0.23 20.78
C VAL A 428 15.20 0.43 19.35
N ALA A 429 16.43 0.01 19.10
CA ALA A 429 17.04 0.13 17.77
C ALA A 429 16.41 -0.82 16.73
N GLY A 430 16.42 -0.42 15.45
CA GLY A 430 16.00 -1.28 14.34
C GLY A 430 14.49 -1.39 14.15
N LEU A 431 13.69 -0.62 14.88
CA LEU A 431 12.25 -0.54 14.70
C LEU A 431 11.85 0.67 13.85
N THR A 432 10.76 0.52 13.11
CA THR A 432 10.12 1.62 12.39
C THR A 432 9.12 2.31 13.31
N TYR A 433 9.33 3.59 13.58
CA TYR A 433 8.46 4.39 14.43
C TYR A 433 7.54 5.31 13.63
N TYR A 434 6.31 5.48 14.14
CA TYR A 434 5.31 6.42 13.67
C TYR A 434 5.00 7.43 14.77
N ALA A 435 4.68 8.67 14.41
CA ALA A 435 4.09 9.61 15.35
C ALA A 435 2.70 9.09 15.76
N PHE A 436 2.35 9.24 17.02
CA PHE A 436 1.02 8.89 17.50
C PHE A 436 0.40 9.98 18.37
N ALA A 437 -0.93 10.04 18.37
CA ALA A 437 -1.73 10.75 19.35
C ALA A 437 -2.78 9.81 19.92
N CYS A 438 -2.86 9.70 21.23
CA CYS A 438 -3.83 8.87 21.90
C CYS A 438 -4.43 9.56 23.13
N ARG A 439 -5.38 8.91 23.77
CA ARG A 439 -6.31 9.50 24.68
C ARG A 439 -6.46 8.80 26.02
N ARG A 440 -6.87 9.59 27.01
CA ARG A 440 -7.43 9.09 28.27
C ARG A 440 -8.82 9.66 28.62
N ASN A 441 -9.14 10.88 28.21
CA ASN A 441 -10.43 11.55 28.37
C ASN A 441 -10.68 12.50 27.18
N ASN A 442 -11.58 13.47 27.25
CA ASN A 442 -11.73 14.47 26.19
C ASN A 442 -10.38 15.12 25.86
N TYR A 443 -10.00 15.12 24.61
CA TYR A 443 -8.79 15.77 24.13
C TYR A 443 -9.02 16.42 22.77
N ASP A 444 -8.21 17.42 22.50
CA ASP A 444 -8.13 18.13 21.23
C ASP A 444 -6.66 18.49 21.00
N ILE A 445 -6.03 17.86 20.02
CA ILE A 445 -4.63 18.00 19.69
C ILE A 445 -4.49 18.27 18.19
N THR A 446 -3.76 19.31 17.83
CA THR A 446 -3.36 19.59 16.44
C THR A 446 -1.91 19.19 16.24
N MET A 447 -1.67 18.26 15.31
CA MET A 447 -0.34 17.81 14.90
C MET A 447 0.21 18.71 13.79
N HIS A 448 1.51 18.96 13.81
CA HIS A 448 2.22 19.78 12.83
C HIS A 448 3.34 18.95 12.23
N PHE A 449 3.23 18.65 10.94
CA PHE A 449 4.20 17.85 10.17
C PHE A 449 4.80 18.64 9.00
N GLU A 450 4.08 19.66 8.52
CA GLU A 450 4.36 20.39 7.30
C GLU A 450 5.22 21.64 7.56
N GLU A 451 6.24 21.90 6.72
CA GLU A 451 7.00 23.14 6.76
C GLU A 451 6.07 24.34 6.60
N GLY A 452 6.26 25.33 7.47
CA GLY A 452 5.40 26.52 7.51
C GLY A 452 4.23 26.43 8.48
N ASP A 453 3.79 25.23 8.88
CA ASP A 453 2.73 25.02 9.89
C ASP A 453 3.31 24.84 11.31
N PHE A 454 4.63 24.76 11.46
CA PHE A 454 5.25 24.57 12.77
C PHE A 454 5.09 25.83 13.66
N PRO A 455 4.48 25.71 14.86
CA PRO A 455 4.40 26.79 15.83
C PRO A 455 5.79 27.33 16.26
N HIS A 456 6.77 26.44 16.33
CA HIS A 456 8.16 26.77 16.66
C HIS A 456 9.10 26.34 15.53
N THR A 457 10.17 27.11 15.32
CA THR A 457 11.19 26.75 14.32
C THR A 457 11.82 25.40 14.66
N ILE A 458 11.83 24.49 13.70
CA ILE A 458 12.52 23.19 13.84
C ILE A 458 14.03 23.36 13.94
N GLY A 459 14.73 22.42 14.56
CA GLY A 459 16.18 22.42 14.67
C GLY A 459 16.86 22.42 13.30
N SER A 460 17.92 23.21 13.15
CA SER A 460 18.66 23.28 11.89
C SER A 460 19.19 21.89 11.48
N GLY A 461 18.83 21.44 10.28
CA GLY A 461 19.21 20.13 9.75
C GLY A 461 18.34 18.98 10.24
N ASN A 462 17.32 19.23 11.06
CA ASN A 462 16.33 18.22 11.41
C ASN A 462 15.39 17.95 10.23
N LYS A 463 14.99 16.72 10.09
CA LYS A 463 14.03 16.21 9.10
C LYS A 463 12.60 16.42 9.61
N THR A 464 11.66 16.53 8.68
CA THR A 464 10.22 16.52 8.96
C THR A 464 9.62 15.13 8.71
N LEU A 465 8.35 14.91 9.01
CA LEU A 465 7.65 13.70 8.56
C LEU A 465 7.14 13.93 7.13
N SER A 466 8.05 13.96 6.19
CA SER A 466 7.74 14.13 4.77
C SER A 466 8.43 13.07 3.91
N SER A 467 7.82 12.78 2.76
CA SER A 467 8.41 11.85 1.78
C SER A 467 9.78 12.32 1.27
N ALA A 468 10.05 13.62 1.31
CA ALA A 468 11.35 14.19 0.89
C ALA A 468 12.49 13.90 1.90
N ASP A 469 12.15 13.69 3.16
CA ASP A 469 13.12 13.43 4.25
C ASP A 469 13.38 11.94 4.50
N LEU A 470 12.59 11.07 3.87
CA LEU A 470 12.77 9.62 3.95
C LEU A 470 13.84 9.15 2.97
N ALA A 471 14.57 8.10 3.35
CA ALA A 471 15.57 7.52 2.47
C ALA A 471 14.93 6.86 1.25
N ALA A 472 15.53 7.06 0.07
CA ALA A 472 15.12 6.33 -1.12
C ALA A 472 15.33 4.83 -0.93
N PRO A 473 14.44 3.97 -1.46
CA PRO A 473 14.61 2.53 -1.37
C PRO A 473 15.85 2.05 -2.12
N ASP A 474 16.64 1.23 -1.46
CA ASP A 474 17.79 0.58 -2.09
C ASP A 474 17.35 -0.50 -3.10
N LYS A 475 16.21 -1.11 -2.87
CA LYS A 475 15.66 -2.23 -3.66
C LYS A 475 14.13 -2.14 -3.77
N GLN A 476 13.61 -2.64 -4.88
CA GLN A 476 12.16 -2.63 -5.18
C GLN A 476 11.63 -4.07 -5.18
N GLY A 477 10.42 -4.28 -4.66
CA GLY A 477 9.79 -5.61 -4.65
C GLY A 477 9.67 -6.23 -6.03
N ILE A 478 9.28 -5.42 -7.03
CA ILE A 478 9.13 -5.86 -8.42
C ILE A 478 10.42 -6.37 -9.07
N ASP A 479 11.58 -6.01 -8.55
CA ASP A 479 12.87 -6.53 -9.02
C ASP A 479 13.12 -7.97 -8.57
N PHE A 480 12.35 -8.47 -7.57
CA PHE A 480 12.54 -9.78 -6.94
C PHE A 480 11.31 -10.68 -7.00
N PHE A 481 10.13 -10.11 -7.23
CA PHE A 481 8.87 -10.83 -7.36
C PHE A 481 7.98 -10.16 -8.40
N ASN A 482 7.36 -10.97 -9.26
CA ASN A 482 6.33 -10.47 -10.16
C ASN A 482 5.30 -11.55 -10.49
N THR A 483 4.09 -11.14 -10.80
CA THR A 483 2.97 -11.99 -11.24
C THR A 483 2.62 -11.67 -12.69
N VAL A 484 2.56 -12.69 -13.55
CA VAL A 484 2.20 -12.55 -14.97
C VAL A 484 0.99 -13.40 -15.30
N ALA A 485 -0.05 -12.77 -15.87
CA ALA A 485 -1.19 -13.48 -16.43
C ALA A 485 -0.95 -13.76 -17.92
N TYR A 486 -1.31 -14.98 -18.36
CA TYR A 486 -1.19 -15.33 -19.77
C TYR A 486 -2.33 -16.27 -20.23
N THR A 487 -2.51 -16.32 -21.57
CA THR A 487 -3.43 -17.30 -22.21
C THR A 487 -2.61 -18.41 -22.82
N GLY A 488 -2.93 -19.67 -22.52
CA GLY A 488 -2.29 -20.86 -23.09
C GLY A 488 -2.48 -20.98 -24.60
N ASN A 489 -1.56 -21.67 -25.28
CA ASN A 489 -1.62 -21.92 -26.72
C ASN A 489 -1.53 -23.41 -27.10
N GLY A 490 -1.41 -24.32 -26.12
CA GLY A 490 -1.31 -25.77 -26.33
C GLY A 490 -0.02 -26.23 -26.99
N GLY A 491 0.98 -25.37 -27.17
CA GLY A 491 2.27 -25.63 -27.82
C GLY A 491 3.44 -25.03 -27.09
N THR A 492 4.52 -24.71 -27.80
CA THR A 492 5.61 -23.92 -27.21
C THR A 492 5.15 -22.47 -26.99
N LYS A 493 5.32 -21.98 -25.74
CA LYS A 493 4.92 -20.63 -25.37
C LYS A 493 5.99 -19.95 -24.52
N ALA A 494 6.52 -18.84 -24.99
CA ALA A 494 7.25 -17.89 -24.14
C ALA A 494 6.24 -17.05 -23.33
N VAL A 495 6.44 -16.99 -22.02
CA VAL A 495 5.75 -16.08 -21.11
C VAL A 495 6.78 -15.04 -20.67
N THR A 496 6.55 -13.79 -21.04
CA THR A 496 7.44 -12.64 -20.83
C THR A 496 6.76 -11.57 -20.02
N GLY A 497 7.51 -10.56 -19.59
CA GLY A 497 6.98 -9.46 -18.83
C GLY A 497 7.23 -9.63 -17.32
N THR A 498 8.15 -10.49 -16.92
CA THR A 498 8.56 -10.64 -15.52
C THR A 498 9.49 -9.52 -15.06
N GLY A 499 10.31 -8.99 -15.99
CA GLY A 499 11.33 -7.98 -15.70
C GLY A 499 12.68 -8.57 -15.30
N PHE A 500 12.74 -9.85 -15.02
CA PHE A 500 13.95 -10.60 -14.64
C PHE A 500 13.88 -12.07 -15.09
N GLN A 501 14.98 -12.79 -14.99
CA GLN A 501 14.99 -14.24 -15.12
C GLN A 501 14.54 -14.85 -13.79
N PRO A 502 13.38 -15.55 -13.74
CA PRO A 502 12.93 -16.16 -12.49
C PRO A 502 13.75 -17.41 -12.15
N ASP A 503 13.99 -17.62 -10.84
CA ASP A 503 14.58 -18.84 -10.29
C ASP A 503 13.52 -19.78 -9.68
N LEU A 504 12.36 -19.25 -9.27
CA LEU A 504 11.18 -20.01 -8.88
C LEU A 504 9.98 -19.54 -9.69
N VAL A 505 9.23 -20.48 -10.26
CA VAL A 505 8.00 -20.22 -11.02
C VAL A 505 6.90 -21.16 -10.52
N ALA A 506 5.82 -20.56 -9.99
CA ALA A 506 4.60 -21.29 -9.59
C ALA A 506 3.45 -20.89 -10.51
N ILE A 507 2.85 -21.84 -11.21
CA ILE A 507 1.84 -21.59 -12.23
C ILE A 507 0.51 -22.24 -11.83
N LYS A 508 -0.59 -21.50 -12.03
CA LYS A 508 -1.95 -21.99 -11.76
C LYS A 508 -2.91 -21.62 -12.87
N SER A 509 -3.75 -22.57 -13.28
CA SER A 509 -4.87 -22.28 -14.17
C SER A 509 -5.94 -21.47 -13.45
N LYS A 510 -6.41 -20.39 -14.10
CA LYS A 510 -7.49 -19.51 -13.64
C LYS A 510 -8.84 -19.92 -14.20
N SER A 511 -8.87 -20.53 -15.37
CA SER A 511 -10.09 -20.96 -16.06
C SER A 511 -10.28 -22.48 -15.95
N ALA A 512 -11.53 -22.88 -15.82
CA ALA A 512 -11.93 -24.27 -15.61
C ALA A 512 -11.56 -25.16 -16.80
N ALA A 513 -10.41 -25.77 -16.78
CA ALA A 513 -10.07 -26.95 -17.57
C ALA A 513 -9.28 -27.91 -16.67
N SER A 514 -9.68 -29.14 -16.55
CA SER A 514 -8.89 -30.20 -15.91
C SER A 514 -7.78 -30.63 -16.86
N PRO A 515 -6.54 -30.90 -16.43
CA PRO A 515 -6.06 -30.83 -15.03
C PRO A 515 -5.70 -29.41 -14.56
N ASN A 516 -5.80 -29.15 -13.26
CA ASN A 516 -5.66 -27.81 -12.66
C ASN A 516 -4.71 -27.77 -11.45
N ASP A 517 -3.77 -28.69 -11.35
CA ASP A 517 -2.81 -28.65 -10.24
C ASP A 517 -1.80 -27.50 -10.40
N TRP A 518 -1.11 -27.16 -9.33
CA TRP A 518 -0.02 -26.18 -9.40
C TRP A 518 1.21 -26.79 -10.06
N GLY A 519 1.79 -26.09 -11.01
CA GLY A 519 3.11 -26.45 -11.54
C GLY A 519 4.19 -25.58 -10.90
N VAL A 520 5.05 -26.19 -10.08
CA VAL A 520 6.12 -25.49 -9.34
C VAL A 520 7.48 -25.94 -9.84
N TYR A 521 8.26 -25.02 -10.40
CA TYR A 521 9.57 -25.25 -10.98
C TYR A 521 10.60 -24.30 -10.40
N ASP A 522 11.85 -24.75 -10.22
CA ASP A 522 12.94 -23.87 -9.79
C ASP A 522 14.28 -24.18 -10.47
N ALA A 523 15.16 -23.18 -10.45
CA ALA A 523 16.45 -23.26 -11.12
C ALA A 523 17.44 -24.24 -10.46
N VAL A 524 17.25 -24.61 -9.19
CA VAL A 524 18.11 -25.54 -8.46
C VAL A 524 17.81 -26.98 -8.88
N ARG A 525 16.53 -27.33 -9.09
CA ARG A 525 16.09 -28.64 -9.60
C ARG A 525 16.21 -28.72 -11.13
N GLY A 526 16.16 -27.57 -11.79
CA GLY A 526 16.21 -27.44 -13.24
C GLY A 526 14.85 -27.51 -13.91
N THR A 527 14.86 -27.27 -15.23
CA THR A 527 13.66 -27.40 -16.05
C THR A 527 13.09 -28.83 -16.04
N THR A 528 11.84 -28.99 -16.40
CA THR A 528 11.10 -30.28 -16.43
C THR A 528 10.88 -30.96 -15.09
N LYS A 529 11.36 -30.44 -13.97
CA LYS A 529 11.17 -31.02 -12.65
C LYS A 529 10.00 -30.30 -11.95
N GLN A 530 8.83 -30.91 -11.99
CA GLN A 530 7.60 -30.34 -11.44
C GLN A 530 7.33 -30.86 -10.03
N LEU A 531 6.97 -29.93 -9.14
CA LEU A 531 6.26 -30.20 -7.89
C LEU A 531 4.89 -29.53 -7.94
N SER A 532 4.00 -29.90 -7.04
CA SER A 532 2.71 -29.25 -6.88
C SER A 532 2.47 -28.88 -5.41
N PHE A 533 1.86 -27.71 -5.16
CA PHE A 533 1.48 -27.31 -3.80
C PHE A 533 0.22 -28.05 -3.30
N ASN A 534 -0.75 -28.31 -4.18
CA ASN A 534 -2.10 -28.75 -3.82
C ASN A 534 -2.28 -30.27 -3.81
N LEU A 535 -1.28 -31.06 -4.14
CA LEU A 535 -1.43 -32.52 -4.12
C LEU A 535 -1.26 -33.03 -2.69
N PRO A 536 -2.30 -33.64 -2.10
CA PRO A 536 -2.24 -34.16 -0.74
C PRO A 536 -1.31 -35.37 -0.66
N ALA A 537 -0.77 -35.63 0.53
CA ALA A 537 0.06 -36.79 0.80
C ALA A 537 -0.59 -38.07 0.34
N ASN A 538 0.24 -39.01 -0.16
CA ASN A 538 -0.16 -40.32 -0.66
C ASN A 538 -1.00 -40.31 -1.96
N THR A 539 -1.07 -39.22 -2.68
CA THR A 539 -1.53 -39.20 -4.07
C THR A 539 -0.37 -39.51 -5.02
N GLY A 540 -0.66 -40.15 -6.15
CA GLY A 540 0.37 -40.73 -7.03
C GLY A 540 1.39 -39.74 -7.60
N ASP A 541 1.06 -38.43 -7.67
CA ASP A 541 1.89 -37.37 -8.26
C ASP A 541 2.29 -36.30 -7.25
N ALA A 542 2.22 -36.61 -5.94
CA ALA A 542 2.59 -35.65 -4.88
C ALA A 542 4.12 -35.54 -4.65
N ASP A 543 4.92 -36.43 -5.27
CA ASP A 543 6.38 -36.36 -5.37
C ASP A 543 6.82 -35.58 -6.62
N GLU A 544 8.12 -35.41 -6.82
CA GLU A 544 8.67 -34.70 -7.99
C GLU A 544 8.40 -35.48 -9.29
N GLN A 545 7.70 -34.87 -10.20
CA GLN A 545 7.44 -35.41 -11.53
C GLN A 545 8.43 -34.89 -12.57
N THR A 546 8.62 -35.67 -13.65
CA THR A 546 9.44 -35.26 -14.79
C THR A 546 8.56 -34.95 -15.99
N GLU A 547 8.28 -33.65 -16.19
CA GLU A 547 7.38 -33.14 -17.21
C GLU A 547 8.18 -32.45 -18.34
N SER A 548 8.54 -33.23 -19.35
CA SER A 548 9.37 -32.75 -20.46
C SER A 548 8.72 -31.66 -21.31
N THR A 549 7.39 -31.54 -21.24
CA THR A 549 6.57 -30.53 -21.92
C THR A 549 6.01 -29.46 -20.98
N GLY A 550 6.43 -29.46 -19.71
CA GLY A 550 6.11 -28.44 -18.74
C GLY A 550 6.95 -27.16 -18.94
N LEU A 551 7.64 -26.67 -17.91
CA LEU A 551 8.58 -25.57 -18.06
C LEU A 551 9.88 -26.09 -18.72
N THR A 552 10.23 -25.51 -19.86
CA THR A 552 11.35 -25.97 -20.71
C THR A 552 12.57 -25.06 -20.68
N ALA A 553 12.39 -23.80 -20.29
CA ALA A 553 13.48 -22.84 -20.10
C ALA A 553 13.12 -21.73 -19.11
N PHE A 554 14.09 -21.29 -18.31
CA PHE A 554 14.07 -19.99 -17.63
C PHE A 554 14.68 -18.98 -18.60
N GLY A 555 13.95 -17.90 -18.91
CA GLY A 555 14.35 -16.85 -19.85
C GLY A 555 14.74 -15.59 -19.11
N THR A 556 15.41 -14.66 -19.78
CA THR A 556 15.90 -13.39 -19.19
C THR A 556 14.79 -12.44 -18.75
N ASP A 557 13.55 -12.69 -19.21
CA ASP A 557 12.35 -11.88 -18.89
C ASP A 557 11.14 -12.80 -18.70
N GLY A 558 11.33 -13.93 -17.99
CA GLY A 558 10.28 -14.91 -17.76
C GLY A 558 10.70 -16.35 -18.08
N PHE A 559 9.84 -17.13 -18.72
CA PHE A 559 10.06 -18.56 -18.91
C PHE A 559 9.40 -19.08 -20.21
N THR A 560 9.74 -20.30 -20.60
CA THR A 560 9.15 -20.98 -21.77
C THR A 560 8.47 -22.28 -21.32
N LEU A 561 7.26 -22.50 -21.78
CA LEU A 561 6.48 -23.72 -21.62
C LEU A 561 6.46 -24.56 -22.91
N GLY A 562 6.32 -25.87 -22.74
CA GLY A 562 5.91 -26.80 -23.78
C GLY A 562 4.39 -26.97 -23.81
N ALA A 563 3.95 -28.17 -24.25
CA ALA A 563 2.54 -28.45 -24.51
C ALA A 563 1.80 -29.10 -23.32
N LEU A 564 2.36 -29.07 -22.09
CA LEU A 564 1.69 -29.64 -20.91
C LEU A 564 0.34 -28.95 -20.68
N ALA A 565 -0.73 -29.76 -20.74
CA ALA A 565 -2.09 -29.23 -20.70
C ALA A 565 -2.41 -28.49 -19.39
N GLU A 566 -1.88 -28.96 -18.27
CA GLU A 566 -2.02 -28.36 -16.95
C GLU A 566 -1.57 -26.90 -16.89
N LEU A 567 -0.55 -26.55 -17.67
CA LEU A 567 0.08 -25.21 -17.63
C LEU A 567 -0.13 -24.39 -18.91
N ASN A 568 -0.58 -25.03 -20.03
CA ASN A 568 -0.62 -24.37 -21.32
C ASN A 568 -1.76 -24.83 -22.23
N THR A 569 -2.89 -25.28 -21.65
CA THR A 569 -4.09 -25.62 -22.46
C THR A 569 -4.50 -24.41 -23.30
N ASN A 570 -4.74 -24.67 -24.62
CA ASN A 570 -5.12 -23.62 -25.56
C ASN A 570 -6.37 -22.85 -25.12
N THR A 571 -6.31 -21.53 -25.17
CA THR A 571 -7.35 -20.56 -24.75
C THR A 571 -7.63 -20.49 -23.24
N ALA A 572 -7.08 -21.38 -22.42
CA ALA A 572 -7.18 -21.27 -20.97
C ALA A 572 -6.30 -20.12 -20.44
N THR A 573 -6.72 -19.51 -19.34
CA THR A 573 -5.98 -18.41 -18.72
C THR A 573 -5.27 -18.88 -17.46
N PHE A 574 -4.07 -18.33 -17.22
CA PHE A 574 -3.17 -18.74 -16.16
C PHE A 574 -2.63 -17.53 -15.40
N ALA A 575 -2.20 -17.75 -14.16
CA ALA A 575 -1.35 -16.85 -13.39
C ALA A 575 -0.02 -17.57 -13.11
N ALA A 576 1.09 -16.85 -13.26
CA ALA A 576 2.44 -17.30 -12.92
C ALA A 576 3.05 -16.36 -11.90
N TYR A 577 3.41 -16.90 -10.75
CA TYR A 577 4.10 -16.21 -9.66
C TYR A 577 5.58 -16.51 -9.75
N GLN A 578 6.43 -15.49 -9.76
CA GLN A 578 7.82 -15.62 -10.13
C GLN A 578 8.72 -14.91 -9.13
N TRP A 579 9.76 -15.61 -8.65
CA TRP A 579 10.74 -15.05 -7.72
C TRP A 579 12.13 -15.11 -8.33
N LEU A 580 12.90 -14.03 -8.15
CA LEU A 580 14.30 -13.94 -8.51
C LEU A 580 15.16 -14.56 -7.41
N GLY A 581 16.07 -15.46 -7.78
CA GLY A 581 17.21 -15.90 -6.99
C GLY A 581 18.52 -15.22 -7.46
N GLN A 582 19.54 -16.01 -7.75
CA GLN A 582 20.84 -15.48 -8.24
C GLN A 582 21.09 -15.76 -9.73
N ASN A 583 20.09 -16.20 -10.48
CA ASN A 583 20.25 -16.67 -11.89
C ASN A 583 21.31 -17.79 -12.03
N GLY A 584 21.33 -18.69 -11.09
CA GLY A 584 22.29 -19.78 -11.02
C GLY A 584 22.29 -20.44 -9.66
N THR A 585 23.29 -21.25 -9.38
CA THR A 585 23.40 -21.97 -8.12
C THR A 585 24.79 -21.86 -7.50
N THR A 586 24.82 -21.88 -6.17
CA THR A 586 26.04 -21.94 -5.36
C THR A 586 26.00 -23.16 -4.44
N SER A 587 27.13 -23.84 -4.28
CA SER A 587 27.24 -24.95 -3.33
C SER A 587 27.76 -24.49 -1.98
N ILE A 588 27.04 -24.87 -0.92
CA ILE A 588 27.46 -24.66 0.47
C ILE A 588 28.00 -26.00 1.00
N GLY A 589 29.27 -26.04 1.36
CA GLY A 589 29.94 -27.25 1.83
C GLY A 589 29.39 -27.78 3.15
N SER A 590 29.54 -29.08 3.36
CA SER A 590 29.25 -29.74 4.63
C SER A 590 30.23 -29.31 5.75
N GLY A 591 29.85 -29.51 7.00
CA GLY A 591 30.66 -29.26 8.18
C GLY A 591 30.20 -30.10 9.37
N THR A 592 30.78 -29.90 10.54
CA THR A 592 30.34 -30.60 11.74
C THR A 592 28.88 -30.25 12.05
N GLY A 593 27.98 -31.27 12.01
CA GLY A 593 26.56 -31.10 12.22
C GLY A 593 25.84 -30.28 11.12
N LYS A 594 26.42 -30.15 9.94
CA LYS A 594 25.85 -29.45 8.79
C LYS A 594 25.98 -30.26 7.50
N LEU A 595 24.87 -30.43 6.79
CA LEU A 595 24.85 -31.05 5.46
C LEU A 595 25.31 -30.07 4.38
N ALA A 596 25.84 -30.62 3.28
CA ALA A 596 26.05 -29.86 2.06
C ALA A 596 24.71 -29.51 1.42
N SER A 597 24.62 -28.32 0.82
CA SER A 597 23.45 -27.86 0.07
C SER A 597 23.84 -27.16 -1.22
N THR A 598 22.89 -27.11 -2.15
CA THR A 598 22.95 -26.28 -3.37
C THR A 598 21.85 -25.22 -3.23
N VAL A 599 22.21 -23.96 -3.45
CA VAL A 599 21.29 -22.84 -3.23
C VAL A 599 21.23 -21.90 -4.42
N SER A 600 20.09 -21.23 -4.61
CA SER A 600 19.95 -19.99 -5.38
C SER A 600 19.40 -18.93 -4.45
N VAL A 601 20.11 -17.79 -4.33
CA VAL A 601 19.84 -16.77 -3.28
C VAL A 601 19.62 -15.42 -3.92
N ALA A 602 18.51 -14.76 -3.63
CA ALA A 602 18.23 -13.40 -4.09
C ALA A 602 19.25 -12.40 -3.52
N GLU A 603 19.66 -11.43 -4.34
CA GLU A 603 20.60 -10.38 -3.92
C GLU A 603 20.05 -9.54 -2.77
N ALA A 604 18.72 -9.34 -2.70
CA ALA A 604 18.09 -8.64 -1.59
C ALA A 604 18.20 -9.40 -0.25
N GLY A 605 18.45 -10.71 -0.29
CA GLY A 605 18.47 -11.55 0.91
C GLY A 605 17.06 -11.96 1.40
N ASN A 606 16.05 -11.68 0.63
CA ASN A 606 14.63 -11.96 0.97
C ASN A 606 14.19 -13.39 0.64
N PHE A 607 14.90 -14.07 -0.26
CA PHE A 607 14.50 -15.37 -0.81
C PHE A 607 15.68 -16.28 -1.11
N SER A 608 15.57 -17.58 -0.81
CA SER A 608 16.49 -18.60 -1.31
C SER A 608 15.80 -19.95 -1.56
N ILE A 609 16.30 -20.66 -2.57
CA ILE A 609 15.97 -22.04 -2.90
C ILE A 609 17.11 -22.91 -2.39
N VAL A 610 16.80 -23.96 -1.62
CA VAL A 610 17.81 -24.78 -0.94
C VAL A 610 17.54 -26.26 -1.22
N SER A 611 18.48 -26.97 -1.82
CA SER A 611 18.40 -28.42 -2.02
C SER A 611 19.52 -29.15 -1.31
N TRP A 612 19.20 -30.32 -0.70
CA TRP A 612 20.18 -31.18 -0.02
C TRP A 612 19.73 -32.65 -0.09
N SER A 613 20.66 -33.56 0.27
CA SER A 613 20.29 -34.97 0.52
C SER A 613 20.09 -35.17 2.03
N GLY A 614 18.93 -35.69 2.41
CA GLY A 614 18.59 -35.90 3.80
C GLY A 614 19.47 -36.91 4.52
N SER A 615 19.64 -36.76 5.83
CA SER A 615 20.46 -37.60 6.70
C SER A 615 19.64 -38.56 7.59
N GLY A 616 18.35 -38.29 7.81
CA GLY A 616 17.50 -39.01 8.76
C GLY A 616 17.84 -38.74 10.23
N SER A 617 18.65 -37.71 10.52
CA SER A 617 19.11 -37.36 11.87
C SER A 617 19.13 -35.85 12.06
N ASN A 618 19.02 -35.41 13.29
CA ASN A 618 19.08 -33.99 13.65
C ASN A 618 20.38 -33.35 13.15
N THR A 619 20.26 -32.31 12.34
CA THR A 619 21.39 -31.63 11.70
C THR A 619 20.97 -30.24 11.23
N THR A 620 21.88 -29.55 10.54
CA THR A 620 21.61 -28.25 9.92
C THR A 620 21.92 -28.26 8.41
N VAL A 621 21.32 -27.30 7.68
CA VAL A 621 21.49 -27.12 6.24
C VAL A 621 21.73 -25.65 5.96
N GLY A 622 22.79 -25.30 5.19
CA GLY A 622 23.05 -23.92 4.80
C GLY A 622 22.03 -23.40 3.80
N HIS A 623 21.41 -22.24 4.04
CA HIS A 623 20.42 -21.65 3.15
C HIS A 623 20.93 -20.45 2.33
N GLY A 624 22.10 -19.92 2.67
CA GLY A 624 22.76 -18.85 1.92
C GLY A 624 22.25 -17.43 2.16
N LEU A 625 21.13 -17.24 2.86
CA LEU A 625 20.70 -15.91 3.31
C LEU A 625 21.66 -15.39 4.40
N SER A 626 21.75 -14.08 4.55
CA SER A 626 22.52 -13.41 5.61
C SER A 626 21.69 -13.11 6.86
N VAL A 627 20.40 -13.41 6.82
CA VAL A 627 19.41 -13.25 7.91
C VAL A 627 18.70 -14.56 8.12
N ALA A 628 18.10 -14.77 9.31
CA ALA A 628 17.28 -15.94 9.56
C ALA A 628 16.00 -15.87 8.72
N PRO A 629 15.63 -16.94 7.98
CA PRO A 629 14.34 -16.99 7.32
C PRO A 629 13.21 -17.12 8.33
N GLU A 630 12.15 -16.35 8.14
CA GLU A 630 10.96 -16.29 8.99
C GLU A 630 9.88 -17.27 8.53
N LEU A 631 9.90 -17.63 7.23
CA LEU A 631 8.96 -18.58 6.63
C LEU A 631 9.72 -19.55 5.71
N VAL A 632 9.51 -20.86 5.88
CA VAL A 632 10.18 -21.88 5.08
C VAL A 632 9.21 -22.98 4.67
N PHE A 633 9.14 -23.26 3.37
CA PHE A 633 8.38 -24.37 2.80
C PHE A 633 9.33 -25.53 2.51
N TYR A 634 9.18 -26.67 3.21
CA TYR A 634 9.98 -27.87 3.04
C TYR A 634 9.22 -28.92 2.24
N LYS A 635 9.91 -29.64 1.34
CA LYS A 635 9.36 -30.79 0.61
C LYS A 635 10.38 -31.89 0.43
N ASN A 636 9.99 -33.13 0.77
CA ASN A 636 10.68 -34.32 0.31
C ASN A 636 10.30 -34.56 -1.16
N ARG A 637 11.28 -34.55 -2.07
CA ARG A 637 11.05 -34.64 -3.52
C ARG A 637 10.81 -36.09 -3.97
N ASP A 638 11.26 -37.08 -3.20
CA ASP A 638 11.25 -38.50 -3.56
C ASP A 638 10.07 -39.25 -2.93
N THR A 639 9.23 -38.54 -2.16
CA THR A 639 8.05 -39.13 -1.51
C THR A 639 6.82 -38.25 -1.64
N THR A 640 5.64 -38.87 -1.49
CA THR A 640 4.34 -38.21 -1.56
C THR A 640 3.95 -37.51 -0.22
N ASP A 641 4.91 -37.14 0.61
CA ASP A 641 4.65 -36.40 1.84
C ASP A 641 4.11 -34.99 1.56
N ASN A 642 3.35 -34.40 2.48
CA ASN A 642 2.90 -33.01 2.38
C ASN A 642 4.09 -32.04 2.40
N TRP A 643 3.87 -30.83 1.90
CA TRP A 643 4.72 -29.68 2.21
C TRP A 643 4.61 -29.37 3.70
N VAL A 644 5.74 -29.22 4.37
CA VAL A 644 5.84 -28.82 5.76
C VAL A 644 6.32 -27.39 5.84
N ILE A 645 5.61 -26.54 6.60
CA ILE A 645 5.90 -25.11 6.68
C ILE A 645 6.34 -24.75 8.10
N TYR A 646 7.50 -24.14 8.20
CA TYR A 646 7.97 -23.41 9.37
C TYR A 646 7.60 -21.94 9.24
N CYS A 647 7.15 -21.33 10.34
CA CYS A 647 7.03 -19.88 10.46
C CYS A 647 7.40 -19.48 11.89
N ASP A 648 8.18 -18.41 12.04
CA ASP A 648 8.62 -17.92 13.36
C ASP A 648 7.51 -17.28 14.20
N HIS A 649 6.33 -17.05 13.59
CA HIS A 649 5.12 -16.56 14.24
C HIS A 649 4.19 -17.68 14.75
N LEU A 650 4.57 -18.95 14.64
CA LEU A 650 3.83 -20.05 15.26
C LEU A 650 4.06 -20.09 16.78
N SER A 651 3.25 -20.85 17.49
CA SER A 651 3.27 -20.92 18.96
C SER A 651 4.63 -21.31 19.56
N SER A 652 5.46 -22.04 18.83
CA SER A 652 6.87 -22.34 19.18
C SER A 652 7.62 -22.97 17.99
N ASP A 653 8.94 -23.13 18.11
CA ASP A 653 9.80 -23.80 17.13
C ASP A 653 9.45 -25.30 16.92
N ASP A 654 8.60 -25.87 17.74
CA ASP A 654 8.05 -27.21 17.57
C ASP A 654 6.74 -27.25 16.77
N HIS A 655 6.15 -26.09 16.47
CA HIS A 655 4.94 -26.01 15.67
C HIS A 655 5.27 -25.94 14.18
N PHE A 656 4.38 -26.49 13.38
CA PHE A 656 4.45 -26.46 11.93
C PHE A 656 3.07 -26.40 11.32
N LEU A 657 2.99 -26.00 10.08
CA LEU A 657 1.81 -26.08 9.22
C LEU A 657 2.08 -27.07 8.09
N LEU A 658 1.00 -27.56 7.51
CA LEU A 658 1.04 -28.32 6.27
C LEU A 658 0.40 -27.48 5.14
N MET A 659 0.82 -27.72 3.90
CA MET A 659 0.16 -27.14 2.74
C MET A 659 -1.14 -27.89 2.47
N ASP A 660 -2.03 -27.81 3.43
CA ASP A 660 -3.40 -28.31 3.43
C ASP A 660 -4.26 -27.39 4.32
N ASP A 661 -5.48 -27.80 4.63
CA ASP A 661 -6.43 -26.98 5.38
C ASP A 661 -6.32 -27.09 6.93
N VAL A 662 -5.33 -27.79 7.48
CA VAL A 662 -5.20 -27.97 8.94
C VAL A 662 -4.63 -26.73 9.65
N ALA A 663 -5.00 -26.57 10.93
CA ALA A 663 -4.40 -25.61 11.84
C ALA A 663 -2.94 -25.95 12.19
N GLU A 664 -2.23 -25.06 12.90
CA GLU A 664 -0.88 -25.37 13.35
C GLU A 664 -0.85 -26.63 14.26
N SER A 665 0.24 -27.37 14.18
CA SER A 665 0.41 -28.62 14.92
C SER A 665 1.80 -28.74 15.50
N ASN A 666 1.89 -29.35 16.69
CA ASN A 666 3.16 -29.71 17.33
C ASN A 666 3.36 -31.23 17.44
N SER A 667 2.48 -32.05 16.85
CA SER A 667 2.44 -33.50 17.05
C SER A 667 3.74 -34.23 16.68
N SER A 668 4.58 -33.62 15.88
CA SER A 668 5.90 -34.16 15.47
C SER A 668 6.96 -33.04 15.33
N GLY A 669 6.72 -31.87 15.90
CA GLY A 669 7.52 -30.67 15.67
C GLY A 669 8.99 -30.83 16.04
N SER A 670 9.29 -31.47 17.18
CA SER A 670 10.67 -31.75 17.60
C SER A 670 11.45 -32.62 16.60
N THR A 671 10.76 -33.46 15.82
CA THR A 671 11.37 -34.26 14.77
C THR A 671 11.40 -33.56 13.42
N MET A 672 10.56 -32.51 13.20
CA MET A 672 10.59 -31.70 11.97
C MET A 672 11.82 -30.78 11.93
N PHE A 673 11.99 -29.96 12.98
CA PHE A 673 12.97 -28.85 13.00
C PHE A 673 13.96 -28.96 14.16
N ASN A 674 14.02 -30.11 14.89
CA ASN A 674 14.87 -30.31 16.04
C ASN A 674 14.65 -29.27 17.18
N SER A 675 13.40 -28.81 17.35
CA SER A 675 13.02 -27.77 18.32
C SER A 675 13.94 -26.53 18.28
N THR A 676 14.35 -26.13 17.07
CA THR A 676 15.37 -25.09 16.89
C THR A 676 15.03 -24.21 15.69
N ALA A 677 14.88 -22.90 15.94
CA ALA A 677 14.66 -21.90 14.92
C ALA A 677 15.81 -21.85 13.88
N PRO A 678 15.54 -21.45 12.66
CA PRO A 678 16.57 -21.07 11.70
C PRO A 678 17.48 -19.97 12.25
N THR A 679 18.73 -19.95 11.82
CA THR A 679 19.68 -18.87 12.12
C THR A 679 19.95 -18.05 10.85
N ALA A 680 20.78 -17.02 10.94
CA ALA A 680 21.22 -16.26 9.78
C ALA A 680 22.00 -17.07 8.72
N SER A 681 22.34 -18.32 8.98
CA SER A 681 23.19 -19.12 8.08
C SER A 681 22.70 -20.54 7.83
N VAL A 682 21.85 -21.11 8.69
CA VAL A 682 21.40 -22.51 8.59
C VAL A 682 19.95 -22.69 8.98
N LEU A 683 19.29 -23.62 8.30
CA LEU A 683 18.05 -24.25 8.72
C LEU A 683 18.36 -25.39 9.68
N SER A 684 17.54 -25.61 10.69
CA SER A 684 17.57 -26.82 11.52
C SER A 684 16.60 -27.85 10.94
N VAL A 685 17.03 -29.09 10.80
CA VAL A 685 16.20 -30.21 10.34
C VAL A 685 16.33 -31.39 11.29
N GLY A 686 15.21 -32.00 11.58
CA GLY A 686 15.13 -33.13 12.51
C GLY A 686 15.32 -34.48 11.83
N SER A 687 14.70 -35.49 12.41
CA SER A 687 14.72 -36.87 11.91
C SER A 687 13.46 -37.25 11.11
N ASN A 688 12.54 -36.33 10.90
CA ASN A 688 11.28 -36.61 10.21
C ASN A 688 11.51 -36.85 8.71
N ASN A 689 10.78 -37.79 8.14
CA ASN A 689 10.89 -38.14 6.72
C ASN A 689 10.46 -36.97 5.80
N ALA A 690 9.50 -36.17 6.20
CA ALA A 690 9.01 -35.06 5.38
C ALA A 690 10.03 -33.92 5.24
N THR A 691 10.95 -33.75 6.19
CA THR A 691 11.95 -32.67 6.22
C THR A 691 13.41 -33.14 6.05
N ASN A 692 13.74 -34.44 6.30
CA ASN A 692 15.15 -34.88 6.30
C ASN A 692 15.32 -36.39 6.17
N LYS A 693 14.54 -37.10 5.36
CA LYS A 693 14.67 -38.56 5.21
C LYS A 693 16.03 -38.97 4.62
N SER A 694 16.64 -39.96 5.23
CA SER A 694 17.99 -40.44 4.85
C SER A 694 18.05 -40.86 3.39
N GLY A 695 18.92 -40.22 2.61
CA GLY A 695 19.22 -40.51 1.21
C GLY A 695 18.25 -39.89 0.21
N ASP A 696 17.10 -39.33 0.66
CA ASP A 696 16.16 -38.69 -0.22
C ASP A 696 16.59 -37.24 -0.56
N ASN A 697 16.14 -36.78 -1.73
CA ASN A 697 16.36 -35.39 -2.16
C ASN A 697 15.33 -34.47 -1.52
N MET A 698 15.82 -33.42 -0.89
CA MET A 698 15.00 -32.41 -0.21
C MET A 698 15.08 -31.07 -0.94
N ILE A 699 14.03 -30.27 -0.81
CA ILE A 699 14.01 -28.87 -1.24
C ILE A 699 13.37 -28.00 -0.17
N ALA A 700 13.84 -26.77 -0.03
CA ALA A 700 13.18 -25.75 0.77
C ALA A 700 13.17 -24.40 0.04
N TYR A 701 12.06 -23.65 0.20
CA TYR A 701 11.93 -22.25 -0.20
C TYR A 701 11.90 -21.40 1.06
N CYS A 702 12.93 -20.57 1.22
CA CYS A 702 13.14 -19.76 2.41
C CYS A 702 12.80 -18.29 2.11
N PHE A 703 12.04 -17.66 2.99
CA PHE A 703 11.66 -16.25 2.89
C PHE A 703 12.06 -15.50 4.16
N ALA A 704 12.56 -14.28 3.98
CA ALA A 704 12.92 -13.37 5.07
C ALA A 704 12.39 -11.98 4.75
N SER A 705 11.90 -11.25 5.75
CA SER A 705 11.42 -9.88 5.61
C SER A 705 12.57 -8.94 5.25
N ILE A 706 12.40 -8.24 4.14
CA ILE A 706 13.30 -7.18 3.69
C ILE A 706 12.45 -5.96 3.34
N ALA A 707 12.77 -4.84 3.96
CA ALA A 707 12.05 -3.58 3.77
C ALA A 707 11.91 -3.23 2.28
N GLY A 708 10.69 -2.93 1.84
CA GLY A 708 10.36 -2.59 0.46
C GLY A 708 10.34 -3.76 -0.53
N VAL A 709 10.65 -4.98 -0.10
CA VAL A 709 10.69 -6.18 -0.96
C VAL A 709 9.62 -7.19 -0.56
N CYS A 710 9.63 -7.62 0.68
CA CYS A 710 8.61 -8.52 1.23
C CYS A 710 8.54 -8.43 2.75
N LYS A 711 7.41 -8.84 3.31
CA LYS A 711 7.21 -8.93 4.76
C LYS A 711 6.46 -10.20 5.13
N ILE A 712 6.99 -10.91 6.11
CA ILE A 712 6.33 -11.99 6.83
C ILE A 712 5.83 -11.40 8.14
N GLY A 713 4.66 -11.80 8.59
CA GLY A 713 4.13 -11.30 9.85
C GLY A 713 2.84 -12.01 10.26
N VAL A 714 2.26 -11.49 11.32
CA VAL A 714 1.05 -12.02 11.94
C VAL A 714 0.11 -10.87 12.30
N TYR A 715 -1.19 -11.12 12.25
CA TYR A 715 -2.19 -10.19 12.79
C TYR A 715 -3.36 -10.96 13.42
N GLU A 716 -4.07 -10.28 14.33
CA GLU A 716 -5.31 -10.77 14.89
C GLU A 716 -6.52 -10.19 14.16
N GLY A 717 -7.42 -11.05 13.70
CA GLY A 717 -8.68 -10.64 13.12
C GLY A 717 -9.61 -10.01 14.16
N ASN A 718 -10.44 -9.05 13.76
CA ASN A 718 -11.37 -8.35 14.64
C ASN A 718 -12.85 -8.69 14.39
N SER A 719 -13.14 -9.61 13.48
CA SER A 719 -14.51 -10.02 13.08
C SER A 719 -15.39 -8.85 12.61
N ASN A 720 -14.79 -7.78 12.08
CA ASN A 720 -15.48 -6.61 11.56
C ASN A 720 -15.21 -6.46 10.06
N ALA A 721 -16.18 -5.99 9.27
CA ALA A 721 -15.95 -5.66 7.86
C ALA A 721 -14.92 -4.52 7.70
N ASP A 722 -14.73 -3.69 8.71
CA ASP A 722 -13.58 -2.83 8.88
C ASP A 722 -12.49 -3.58 9.67
N GLY A 723 -11.80 -4.52 9.00
CA GLY A 723 -10.80 -5.39 9.59
C GLY A 723 -9.57 -4.64 10.12
N PRO A 724 -8.61 -5.32 10.76
CA PRO A 724 -7.39 -4.69 11.23
C PRO A 724 -6.57 -4.13 10.06
N TYR A 725 -5.95 -2.98 10.27
CA TYR A 725 -4.94 -2.45 9.36
C TYR A 725 -3.60 -3.19 9.61
N VAL A 726 -3.03 -3.75 8.56
CA VAL A 726 -1.73 -4.43 8.62
C VAL A 726 -0.70 -3.60 7.86
N SER A 727 0.19 -2.92 8.58
CA SER A 727 1.25 -2.10 7.99
C SER A 727 2.36 -2.98 7.42
N LEU A 728 2.73 -2.75 6.18
CA LEU A 728 3.80 -3.44 5.49
C LEU A 728 5.02 -2.55 5.24
N GLY A 729 4.83 -1.23 5.17
CA GLY A 729 5.82 -0.29 4.68
C GLY A 729 5.89 -0.21 3.15
N PHE A 730 4.93 -0.86 2.47
CA PHE A 730 4.82 -0.86 1.01
C PHE A 730 3.40 -1.25 0.56
N THR A 731 3.05 -0.92 -0.68
CA THR A 731 1.85 -1.44 -1.33
C THR A 731 2.08 -2.90 -1.74
N PRO A 732 1.24 -3.86 -1.35
CA PRO A 732 1.44 -5.25 -1.74
C PRO A 732 1.13 -5.50 -3.23
N ALA A 733 1.96 -6.31 -3.89
CA ALA A 733 1.68 -6.94 -5.18
C ALA A 733 0.87 -8.21 -5.00
N ALA A 734 1.20 -8.99 -3.97
CA ALA A 734 0.51 -10.21 -3.63
C ALA A 734 0.62 -10.50 -2.13
N ILE A 735 -0.39 -11.20 -1.60
CA ILE A 735 -0.43 -11.68 -0.22
C ILE A 735 -0.80 -13.16 -0.22
N ILE A 736 -0.01 -13.98 0.46
CA ILE A 736 -0.35 -15.33 0.88
C ILE A 736 -0.64 -15.27 2.37
N TRP A 737 -1.74 -15.82 2.82
CA TRP A 737 -2.10 -15.83 4.24
C TRP A 737 -2.66 -17.18 4.71
N LYS A 738 -2.61 -17.43 6.02
CA LYS A 738 -3.10 -18.65 6.68
C LYS A 738 -3.58 -18.33 8.09
N ASN A 739 -4.82 -18.68 8.38
CA ASN A 739 -5.28 -18.72 9.76
C ASN A 739 -4.66 -19.97 10.43
N ILE A 740 -3.95 -19.76 11.54
CA ILE A 740 -3.21 -20.82 12.23
C ILE A 740 -4.01 -21.52 13.31
N ASP A 741 -5.12 -20.92 13.76
CA ASP A 741 -5.95 -21.45 14.86
C ASP A 741 -7.05 -22.38 14.38
N SER A 742 -7.30 -22.44 13.08
CA SER A 742 -8.44 -23.19 12.54
C SER A 742 -8.12 -23.87 11.21
N THR A 743 -8.95 -24.83 10.85
CA THR A 743 -8.89 -25.51 9.55
C THR A 743 -9.30 -24.55 8.45
N THR A 744 -8.33 -24.02 7.72
CA THR A 744 -8.51 -23.06 6.63
C THR A 744 -7.52 -23.31 5.50
N GLN A 745 -7.82 -22.83 4.32
CA GLN A 745 -7.00 -22.96 3.12
C GLN A 745 -5.83 -21.95 3.11
N TRP A 746 -5.05 -21.98 2.02
CA TRP A 746 -3.93 -21.06 1.75
C TRP A 746 -4.23 -20.14 0.56
N PRO A 747 -5.03 -19.08 0.72
CA PRO A 747 -5.31 -18.17 -0.37
C PRO A 747 -4.09 -17.31 -0.74
N ILE A 748 -3.99 -17.03 -2.04
CA ILE A 748 -3.15 -15.98 -2.59
C ILE A 748 -4.02 -14.98 -3.36
N LEU A 749 -3.87 -13.70 -3.03
CA LEU A 749 -4.46 -12.57 -3.75
C LEU A 749 -3.35 -11.71 -4.33
N ASP A 750 -3.57 -11.17 -5.51
CA ASP A 750 -2.56 -10.38 -6.21
C ASP A 750 -3.19 -9.31 -7.12
N ASN A 751 -2.39 -8.31 -7.48
CA ASN A 751 -2.81 -7.17 -8.30
C ASN A 751 -2.98 -7.51 -9.79
N THR A 752 -2.52 -8.67 -10.27
CA THR A 752 -2.66 -9.11 -11.66
C THR A 752 -3.98 -9.82 -11.91
N ASN A 753 -4.44 -10.62 -10.93
CA ASN A 753 -5.75 -11.28 -10.96
C ASN A 753 -6.89 -10.34 -10.59
N ASN A 754 -6.58 -9.29 -9.81
CA ASN A 754 -7.46 -8.18 -9.49
C ASN A 754 -6.98 -6.96 -10.29
N ALA A 755 -7.46 -6.82 -11.52
CA ALA A 755 -6.93 -5.84 -12.46
C ALA A 755 -6.84 -4.43 -11.85
N PRO A 756 -5.79 -3.65 -12.15
CA PRO A 756 -5.63 -2.28 -11.61
C PRO A 756 -6.82 -1.36 -11.83
N ALA A 757 -7.62 -1.64 -12.86
CA ALA A 757 -8.84 -0.89 -13.17
C ALA A 757 -10.03 -1.22 -12.26
N SER A 758 -9.95 -2.28 -11.43
CA SER A 758 -11.04 -2.63 -10.51
C SER A 758 -10.82 -2.10 -9.08
N GLY A 759 -9.62 -1.65 -8.75
CA GLY A 759 -9.32 -1.08 -7.43
C GLY A 759 -9.69 -1.99 -6.24
N ASN A 760 -9.73 -1.40 -5.06
CA ASN A 760 -10.17 -2.08 -3.84
C ASN A 760 -11.71 -2.30 -3.80
N PRO A 761 -12.21 -3.37 -3.16
CA PRO A 761 -11.44 -4.47 -2.57
C PRO A 761 -10.94 -5.47 -3.62
N PHE A 762 -9.79 -6.09 -3.36
CA PHE A 762 -9.33 -7.25 -4.12
C PHE A 762 -10.15 -8.48 -3.71
N VAL A 763 -10.79 -9.11 -4.67
CA VAL A 763 -11.78 -10.17 -4.45
C VAL A 763 -11.45 -11.48 -5.15
N ASN A 764 -10.58 -11.44 -6.15
CA ASN A 764 -10.17 -12.63 -6.92
C ASN A 764 -8.98 -13.29 -6.24
N TRP A 765 -9.09 -14.57 -5.98
CA TRP A 765 -8.11 -15.36 -5.24
C TRP A 765 -7.86 -16.72 -5.88
N LEU A 766 -6.69 -17.27 -5.63
CA LEU A 766 -6.35 -18.67 -5.89
C LEU A 766 -5.97 -19.35 -4.57
N LEU A 767 -6.06 -20.67 -4.50
CA LEU A 767 -5.67 -21.44 -3.33
C LEU A 767 -4.41 -22.25 -3.65
N LEU A 768 -3.39 -22.16 -2.80
CA LEU A 768 -2.17 -22.95 -2.95
C LEU A 768 -2.42 -24.44 -2.71
N ASP A 769 -3.32 -24.77 -1.80
CA ASP A 769 -3.68 -26.10 -1.35
C ASP A 769 -4.87 -26.72 -2.11
N SER A 770 -5.27 -26.14 -3.25
CA SER A 770 -6.43 -26.62 -4.01
C SER A 770 -6.19 -26.59 -5.52
N ASN A 771 -6.81 -27.54 -6.21
CA ASN A 771 -6.87 -27.56 -7.67
C ASN A 771 -8.05 -26.73 -8.24
N GLY A 772 -8.78 -25.99 -7.40
CA GLY A 772 -9.84 -25.08 -7.82
C GLY A 772 -9.34 -23.98 -8.76
N THR A 773 -10.26 -23.40 -9.53
CA THR A 773 -10.03 -22.23 -10.37
C THR A 773 -10.10 -20.95 -9.54
N ILE A 774 -9.90 -19.80 -10.19
CA ILE A 774 -10.00 -18.49 -9.51
C ILE A 774 -11.37 -18.32 -8.83
N GLY A 775 -11.36 -17.95 -7.58
CA GLY A 775 -12.54 -17.57 -6.82
C GLY A 775 -12.80 -16.07 -6.89
N GLY A 776 -13.91 -15.63 -6.31
CA GLY A 776 -14.36 -14.24 -6.32
C GLY A 776 -14.84 -13.76 -4.96
N SER A 777 -15.53 -12.62 -4.92
CA SER A 777 -15.97 -11.91 -3.71
C SER A 777 -16.70 -12.79 -2.69
N GLY A 778 -16.59 -12.43 -1.41
CA GLY A 778 -17.33 -13.01 -0.29
C GLY A 778 -16.58 -14.06 0.52
N SER A 779 -15.28 -14.29 0.24
CA SER A 779 -14.45 -15.24 1.00
C SER A 779 -13.18 -14.61 1.57
N PHE A 780 -12.44 -13.85 0.77
CA PHE A 780 -11.11 -13.34 1.11
C PHE A 780 -10.94 -11.87 0.72
N ASP A 781 -12.02 -11.09 0.68
CA ASP A 781 -11.98 -9.69 0.26
C ASP A 781 -11.01 -8.87 1.11
N VAL A 782 -10.11 -8.14 0.47
CA VAL A 782 -9.04 -7.38 1.11
C VAL A 782 -8.78 -6.08 0.35
N ASP A 783 -8.54 -4.99 1.08
CA ASP A 783 -7.98 -3.78 0.49
C ASP A 783 -6.46 -3.86 0.48
N PHE A 784 -5.84 -3.62 -0.67
CA PHE A 784 -4.43 -3.30 -0.79
C PHE A 784 -4.29 -1.78 -0.70
N LEU A 785 -3.53 -1.33 0.27
CA LEU A 785 -3.38 0.09 0.62
C LEU A 785 -1.95 0.56 0.33
N ALA A 786 -1.74 1.86 0.34
CA ALA A 786 -0.43 2.45 0.07
C ALA A 786 0.69 1.88 0.96
N ASP A 787 0.41 1.59 2.22
CA ASP A 787 1.39 1.14 3.22
C ASP A 787 1.03 -0.23 3.82
N GLY A 788 0.12 -1.00 3.18
CA GLY A 788 -0.29 -2.25 3.77
C GLY A 788 -1.57 -2.86 3.19
N PHE A 789 -2.30 -3.59 4.01
CA PHE A 789 -3.58 -4.18 3.62
C PHE A 789 -4.60 -4.20 4.77
N LYS A 790 -5.87 -4.43 4.42
CA LYS A 790 -6.98 -4.49 5.39
C LYS A 790 -8.02 -5.52 4.96
N PRO A 791 -8.27 -6.61 5.74
CA PRO A 791 -9.36 -7.55 5.48
C PRO A 791 -10.73 -6.84 5.52
N ARG A 792 -11.69 -7.27 4.68
CA ARG A 792 -12.98 -6.60 4.51
C ARG A 792 -14.23 -7.43 4.81
N LEU A 793 -14.08 -8.67 5.25
CA LEU A 793 -15.21 -9.55 5.56
C LEU A 793 -15.25 -9.88 7.04
N SER A 794 -16.35 -9.49 7.72
CA SER A 794 -16.59 -9.83 9.13
C SER A 794 -16.77 -11.34 9.39
N THR A 795 -17.16 -12.08 8.36
CA THR A 795 -17.41 -13.54 8.43
C THR A 795 -16.23 -14.37 7.98
N SER A 796 -15.16 -13.75 7.48
CA SER A 796 -13.98 -14.45 7.00
C SER A 796 -13.18 -15.05 8.15
N SER A 797 -12.74 -16.30 8.01
CA SER A 797 -11.78 -16.94 8.92
C SER A 797 -10.42 -16.23 8.95
N TYR A 798 -10.15 -15.36 7.98
CA TYR A 798 -8.94 -14.53 7.89
C TYR A 798 -9.13 -13.14 8.52
N ASN A 799 -10.25 -12.92 9.19
CA ASN A 799 -10.54 -11.72 9.96
C ASN A 799 -11.09 -12.05 11.35
N ASN A 800 -10.82 -13.28 11.84
CA ASN A 800 -11.24 -13.68 13.20
C ASN A 800 -10.22 -14.63 13.81
N ASN A 801 -9.27 -14.47 14.41
CA ASN A 801 -8.21 -15.29 15.00
C ASN A 801 -6.84 -14.84 14.46
N THR A 802 -5.83 -15.60 14.82
CA THR A 802 -4.44 -15.34 14.44
C THR A 802 -4.18 -15.76 12.98
N VAL A 803 -3.69 -14.85 12.18
CA VAL A 803 -3.41 -15.06 10.75
C VAL A 803 -1.97 -14.67 10.45
N ILE A 804 -1.18 -15.62 9.95
CA ILE A 804 0.14 -15.33 9.40
C ILE A 804 0.02 -14.93 7.92
N TYR A 805 0.97 -14.14 7.44
CA TYR A 805 1.02 -13.71 6.05
C TYR A 805 2.45 -13.64 5.51
N LEU A 806 2.56 -13.82 4.18
CA LEU A 806 3.70 -13.41 3.36
C LEU A 806 3.18 -12.40 2.35
N ALA A 807 3.61 -11.14 2.46
CA ALA A 807 3.30 -10.07 1.52
C ALA A 807 4.53 -9.76 0.66
N MET A 808 4.35 -9.71 -0.65
CA MET A 808 5.35 -9.27 -1.63
C MET A 808 5.02 -7.86 -2.07
N ALA A 809 6.04 -6.99 -2.10
CA ALA A 809 5.87 -5.60 -2.47
C ALA A 809 5.65 -5.43 -3.98
N ASP A 810 4.78 -4.49 -4.31
CA ASP A 810 4.65 -3.92 -5.65
C ASP A 810 5.77 -2.87 -5.91
N ILE A 811 5.44 -1.81 -6.59
CA ILE A 811 6.33 -0.68 -6.82
C ILE A 811 6.34 0.22 -5.59
N GLY A 812 7.51 0.65 -5.19
CA GLY A 812 7.71 1.66 -4.16
C GLY A 812 7.71 1.12 -2.74
N GLY A 813 8.30 1.85 -1.86
CA GLY A 813 8.41 1.60 -0.44
C GLY A 813 9.50 0.58 -0.06
N ASN A 814 10.45 1.04 0.73
CA ASN A 814 11.48 0.19 1.35
C ASN A 814 11.29 0.09 2.87
N GLY A 815 10.07 0.28 3.36
CA GLY A 815 9.78 0.44 4.78
C GLY A 815 10.09 1.83 5.33
N THR A 816 10.76 2.68 4.56
CA THR A 816 11.07 4.08 4.90
C THR A 816 10.42 5.08 3.94
N LEU A 817 10.03 4.63 2.74
CA LEU A 817 9.21 5.41 1.82
C LEU A 817 7.85 4.73 1.68
N PRO A 818 6.80 5.26 2.26
CA PRO A 818 5.47 4.81 1.94
C PRO A 818 5.16 5.18 0.49
N PRO A 819 4.37 4.36 -0.20
CA PRO A 819 3.81 4.76 -1.47
C PRO A 819 2.96 6.02 -1.24
N ILE A 820 3.23 7.04 -2.03
CA ILE A 820 2.57 8.34 -1.92
C ILE A 820 1.25 8.40 -2.69
N TYR A 821 0.93 7.36 -3.44
CA TYR A 821 -0.29 7.32 -4.25
C TYR A 821 -1.24 6.25 -3.75
N GLY A 822 -2.52 6.59 -3.64
CA GLY A 822 -3.58 5.65 -3.31
C GLY A 822 -3.82 4.61 -4.41
N LYS A 823 -4.27 3.42 -4.03
CA LYS A 823 -4.68 2.34 -4.96
C LYS A 823 -6.17 2.14 -5.02
#